data_4e2626c76986e522e48c63c66403cbda
#
_entry.id   4e2626c76986e522e48c63c66403cbda
#
_cell.length_a   1.000
_cell.length_b   1.000
_cell.length_c   1.000
_cell.angle_alpha   90.00
_cell.angle_beta   90.00
_cell.angle_gamma   90.00
#
_symmetry.space_group_name_H-M   'P 1'
#
loop_
_entity.id
_entity.type
_entity.pdbx_description
1 polymer ?
#
loop_
_entity_poly.entity_id
_entity_poly.type
_entity_poly.pdbx_seq_one_letter_code
_entity_poly.pdbx_strand_id
1 'polypeptide(L)'
;MKFKEEKKELKEIITAFERDYDVYKNKNSLFNEQMTRQQYIDRFLRLLGWDISNPRNLSFNNREIVAEEYSNSSDRPDYTIRMNGSSLFYVEAKKVSVNIESEIDPAMQVRRYGWNGGHKISVLTNFEYLAIYTTFHQPKEDDKVAYNRYKIYSYKEFVEKFDEIYELLSRESVLNGYFNEWTNNITPVNATKLSLDQVFLDQLNEWRLLVAKDLVASSVSEFQDSSTLNESVQSFLNQLIFLRFIEDNRFEGTEQLKNKINKHTDYQSYFKSLDKKYNSGIFENPDVILNMNGKTLKIIVESLYFPNASYDFSVIDLSILSRIYENFLQEEIVFDNKYIVKLEKTKSAKIKAVVSTPDSIVKLMVQRTLGEKIEGLSPDQIMDLKIGDLAVGSGIFLIEAYNYLENYLVDWYSTKEGVVATPYSVPFKVKKTIVQKVFRGFDINNQAVQLTKFSLLLRLLSYEDKERIIEISPLLPSLEDTIICGNSLVDERDVDITTMSYEESEDIVPMVNQVFDTIKFDVIIGNPPYLQTKEIIESTSNIEINVYKTKYSSVYKQYDKYFMFIERALELIKKDGITILLVPNKFFTVGAAMKLREFITKKYGLTFIIDFKTTQVFHGVINYVAIVQFGNYSDKTFQYSVAVSVDSAFEIENGLIYDMTKLETSHWFLTQDIKLRNQYEFAMEHFPNIETAVVPVNGIQTSANNVFLIEKKYIVEETKENIIFEVNKKKRIERFSIEKSLLKDFYQTPPKVQGRSYMPLIANKYVIFPYKNGKIIDYNTMEDKYPNTLEYFTNHKQDILPKVMGGKRDVQYCVEWYQYGRTQFLKESNVDKIIVGVMTNQPNFNIDRKRMLIASGGTAGYIALMKKEDSPYSLEYIQAWLSHSFTDMIFQTIGSSFEGDFYTHGTSMYEDIPLLPIDFSDSYQKEKYDKIVSCVKKIEEINQQIESGLNSKELKFREKQKNAHISNINEIFDELIQFKVENKSE
;
A
#
# COMPACT_ATOMS: atom_id res chain seq x y z
N MET A 1 -31.77 17.37 16.24
CA MET A 1 -30.64 18.24 16.60
C MET A 1 -29.52 17.34 17.07
N LYS A 2 -28.49 17.25 16.27
CA LYS A 2 -27.24 16.53 16.59
C LYS A 2 -26.58 17.24 17.80
N PHE A 3 -26.01 16.53 18.75
CA PHE A 3 -25.29 17.06 19.91
C PHE A 3 -26.10 17.92 20.90
N LYS A 4 -27.33 17.53 21.24
CA LYS A 4 -28.18 18.31 22.16
C LYS A 4 -27.70 18.25 23.61
N GLU A 5 -27.23 17.10 24.05
CA GLU A 5 -26.74 16.88 25.41
C GLU A 5 -25.37 17.50 25.60
N GLU A 6 -24.46 17.32 24.67
CA GLU A 6 -23.10 17.88 24.68
C GLU A 6 -23.15 19.42 24.70
N LYS A 7 -23.98 20.02 23.87
CA LYS A 7 -24.17 21.49 23.86
C LYS A 7 -24.79 22.01 25.14
N LYS A 8 -25.62 21.21 25.83
CA LYS A 8 -26.18 21.57 27.13
C LYS A 8 -25.08 21.58 28.21
N GLU A 9 -24.28 20.50 28.29
CA GLU A 9 -23.17 20.42 29.23
C GLU A 9 -22.12 21.52 28.94
N LEU A 10 -21.81 21.79 27.68
CA LEU A 10 -20.91 22.88 27.30
C LEU A 10 -21.39 24.24 27.77
N LYS A 11 -22.70 24.52 27.72
CA LYS A 11 -23.28 25.76 28.29
C LYS A 11 -23.09 25.87 29.79
N GLU A 12 -23.23 24.74 30.51
CA GLU A 12 -23.00 24.70 31.95
C GLU A 12 -21.53 25.00 32.30
N ILE A 13 -20.60 24.41 31.50
CA ILE A 13 -19.15 24.68 31.65
C ILE A 13 -18.83 26.16 31.40
N ILE A 14 -19.39 26.74 30.32
CA ILE A 14 -19.18 28.15 29.98
C ILE A 14 -19.77 29.09 31.08
N THR A 15 -20.97 28.79 31.58
CA THR A 15 -21.59 29.59 32.67
C THR A 15 -20.72 29.57 33.92
N ALA A 16 -20.11 28.42 34.26
CA ALA A 16 -19.19 28.34 35.39
C ALA A 16 -17.90 29.13 35.13
N PHE A 17 -17.39 29.12 33.90
CA PHE A 17 -16.21 29.86 33.47
C PHE A 17 -16.45 31.40 33.56
N GLU A 18 -17.59 31.85 33.04
CA GLU A 18 -17.96 33.28 33.05
C GLU A 18 -18.13 33.85 34.45
N ARG A 19 -18.68 33.07 35.39
CA ARG A 19 -18.88 33.48 36.75
C ARG A 19 -17.59 33.95 37.43
N ASP A 20 -16.48 33.25 37.15
CA ASP A 20 -15.20 33.48 37.84
C ASP A 20 -14.13 34.06 36.88
N TYR A 21 -14.54 34.55 35.69
CA TYR A 21 -13.64 34.98 34.61
C TYR A 21 -12.62 36.05 35.03
N ASP A 22 -13.08 37.11 35.74
CA ASP A 22 -12.19 38.21 36.18
C ASP A 22 -11.09 37.72 37.14
N VAL A 23 -11.41 36.71 37.96
CA VAL A 23 -10.43 36.08 38.87
C VAL A 23 -9.38 35.28 38.04
N TYR A 24 -9.81 34.57 37.02
CA TYR A 24 -8.92 33.77 36.18
C TYR A 24 -8.02 34.63 35.28
N LYS A 25 -8.50 35.81 34.89
CA LYS A 25 -7.76 36.74 34.02
C LYS A 25 -6.69 37.52 34.77
N ASN A 26 -6.77 37.57 36.08
CA ASN A 26 -5.76 38.24 36.92
C ASN A 26 -4.44 37.44 36.88
N LYS A 27 -3.34 38.11 36.47
CA LYS A 27 -2.01 37.47 36.37
C LYS A 27 -1.48 36.95 37.73
N ASN A 28 -1.94 37.53 38.85
CA ASN A 28 -1.57 37.11 40.19
C ASN A 28 -2.55 36.11 40.82
N SER A 29 -3.50 35.60 40.05
CA SER A 29 -4.44 34.57 40.48
C SER A 29 -3.73 33.27 40.83
N LEU A 30 -4.21 32.59 41.86
CA LEU A 30 -3.80 31.24 42.19
C LEU A 30 -4.33 30.19 41.16
N PHE A 31 -5.22 30.61 40.27
CA PHE A 31 -5.75 29.77 39.24
C PHE A 31 -4.69 29.52 38.16
N ASN A 32 -4.04 28.37 38.26
CA ASN A 32 -2.92 27.99 37.41
C ASN A 32 -3.33 27.16 36.17
N GLU A 33 -2.37 26.77 35.40
CA GLU A 33 -2.56 25.97 34.19
C GLU A 33 -3.18 24.61 34.48
N GLN A 34 -2.73 23.91 35.52
CA GLN A 34 -3.29 22.63 35.95
C GLN A 34 -4.77 22.73 36.32
N MET A 35 -5.17 23.81 36.99
CA MET A 35 -6.58 24.05 37.29
C MET A 35 -7.39 24.34 36.02
N THR A 36 -6.83 25.08 35.06
CA THR A 36 -7.47 25.34 33.76
C THR A 36 -7.69 24.02 33.02
N ARG A 37 -6.71 23.13 33.03
CA ARG A 37 -6.80 21.78 32.40
C ARG A 37 -7.94 20.99 33.08
N GLN A 38 -7.88 20.73 34.35
CA GLN A 38 -8.80 19.86 35.08
C GLN A 38 -10.25 20.37 35.09
N GLN A 39 -10.46 21.68 35.22
CA GLN A 39 -11.81 22.23 35.38
C GLN A 39 -12.52 22.45 34.02
N TYR A 40 -11.76 22.73 32.97
CA TYR A 40 -12.34 23.16 31.68
C TYR A 40 -11.86 22.34 30.48
N ILE A 41 -10.56 22.21 30.26
CA ILE A 41 -10.03 21.60 29.05
C ILE A 41 -10.33 20.11 29.01
N ASP A 42 -10.14 19.38 30.11
CA ASP A 42 -10.43 17.93 30.20
C ASP A 42 -11.91 17.63 29.92
N ARG A 43 -12.80 18.49 30.42
CA ARG A 43 -14.24 18.35 30.18
C ARG A 43 -14.59 18.61 28.72
N PHE A 44 -13.96 19.63 28.10
CA PHE A 44 -14.17 19.95 26.70
C PHE A 44 -13.68 18.83 25.78
N LEU A 45 -12.51 18.27 26.02
CA LEU A 45 -11.99 17.12 25.26
C LEU A 45 -12.90 15.89 25.40
N ARG A 46 -13.49 15.67 26.59
CA ARG A 46 -14.49 14.61 26.78
C ARG A 46 -15.76 14.83 25.95
N LEU A 47 -16.23 16.06 25.81
CA LEU A 47 -17.36 16.39 24.93
C LEU A 47 -17.06 16.13 23.45
N LEU A 48 -15.77 16.16 23.04
CA LEU A 48 -15.33 15.76 21.72
C LEU A 48 -15.18 14.23 21.57
N GLY A 49 -15.58 13.46 22.59
CA GLY A 49 -15.58 11.99 22.58
C GLY A 49 -14.26 11.33 22.98
N TRP A 50 -13.25 12.09 23.41
CA TRP A 50 -11.95 11.56 23.81
C TRP A 50 -11.94 10.98 25.23
N ASP A 51 -11.24 9.84 25.37
CA ASP A 51 -11.13 9.12 26.65
C ASP A 51 -9.95 9.63 27.49
N ILE A 52 -10.21 10.64 28.35
CA ILE A 52 -9.19 11.24 29.22
C ILE A 52 -8.88 10.38 30.44
N SER A 53 -9.92 9.83 31.08
CA SER A 53 -9.84 9.17 32.38
C SER A 53 -9.64 7.66 32.28
N ASN A 54 -9.50 7.15 31.08
CA ASN A 54 -9.33 5.73 30.76
C ASN A 54 -10.41 4.80 31.36
N PRO A 55 -11.71 5.12 31.28
CA PRO A 55 -12.78 4.24 31.77
C PRO A 55 -12.85 2.90 31.05
N ARG A 56 -12.27 2.80 29.85
CA ARG A 56 -12.15 1.54 29.07
C ARG A 56 -11.01 0.65 29.53
N ASN A 57 -10.22 1.05 30.52
CA ASN A 57 -9.02 0.34 30.99
C ASN A 57 -8.03 0.00 29.87
N LEU A 58 -7.89 0.90 28.90
CA LEU A 58 -6.90 0.74 27.83
C LEU A 58 -5.49 0.71 28.44
N SER A 59 -4.63 -0.16 27.91
CA SER A 59 -3.20 -0.17 28.26
C SER A 59 -2.57 1.20 27.98
N PHE A 60 -1.47 1.52 28.63
CA PHE A 60 -0.83 2.85 28.54
C PHE A 60 -0.63 3.32 27.09
N ASN A 61 -0.21 2.44 26.20
CA ASN A 61 0.01 2.78 24.79
C ASN A 61 -1.28 2.99 23.99
N ASN A 62 -2.36 2.36 24.39
CA ASN A 62 -3.65 2.49 23.70
C ASN A 62 -4.51 3.61 24.28
N ARG A 63 -4.04 4.31 25.31
CA ARG A 63 -4.74 5.49 25.85
C ARG A 63 -4.90 6.54 24.75
N GLU A 64 -6.12 7.05 24.61
CA GLU A 64 -6.44 8.06 23.59
C GLU A 64 -5.90 9.44 23.96
N ILE A 65 -5.74 9.71 25.26
CA ILE A 65 -5.07 10.93 25.78
C ILE A 65 -3.98 10.54 26.75
N VAL A 66 -2.78 11.05 26.50
CA VAL A 66 -1.68 10.99 27.45
C VAL A 66 -1.35 12.42 27.87
N ALA A 67 -1.56 12.71 29.14
CA ALA A 67 -1.22 13.99 29.74
C ALA A 67 0.23 13.96 30.22
N GLU A 68 1.03 14.97 29.86
CA GLU A 68 2.44 15.11 30.24
C GLU A 68 3.20 13.78 30.08
N GLU A 69 3.48 13.40 28.86
CA GLU A 69 4.16 12.15 28.58
C GLU A 69 5.50 12.11 29.33
N TYR A 70 5.62 11.15 30.24
CA TYR A 70 6.72 11.05 31.21
C TYR A 70 8.10 11.25 30.59
N SER A 71 8.76 12.36 30.91
CA SER A 71 10.21 12.52 30.81
C SER A 71 10.74 13.60 31.73
N ASN A 72 12.02 13.53 32.02
CA ASN A 72 12.77 14.47 32.82
C ASN A 72 13.07 15.81 32.09
N SER A 73 12.50 16.09 30.94
CA SER A 73 12.66 17.34 30.19
C SER A 73 11.43 18.24 30.36
N SER A 74 11.66 19.52 30.61
CA SER A 74 10.63 20.55 30.79
C SER A 74 9.90 20.98 29.50
N ASP A 75 10.16 20.35 28.37
CA ASP A 75 9.73 20.75 27.04
C ASP A 75 8.88 19.65 26.36
N ARG A 76 7.63 19.44 26.86
CA ARG A 76 6.67 18.50 26.26
C ARG A 76 5.27 19.07 26.16
N PRO A 77 4.44 18.59 25.19
CA PRO A 77 3.06 19.03 25.10
C PRO A 77 2.24 18.53 26.27
N ASP A 78 1.28 19.36 26.72
CA ASP A 78 0.39 19.03 27.84
C ASP A 78 -0.48 17.81 27.59
N TYR A 79 -0.92 17.60 26.33
CA TYR A 79 -1.66 16.41 25.92
C TYR A 79 -1.18 15.92 24.56
N THR A 80 -0.99 14.62 24.47
CA THR A 80 -0.85 13.89 23.21
C THR A 80 -2.18 13.20 22.93
N ILE A 81 -2.85 13.57 21.83
CA ILE A 81 -4.06 12.92 21.37
C ILE A 81 -3.68 11.76 20.47
N ARG A 82 -4.19 10.57 20.78
CA ARG A 82 -3.82 9.30 20.12
C ARG A 82 -5.05 8.54 19.68
N MET A 83 -4.87 7.76 18.61
CA MET A 83 -5.81 6.73 18.19
C MET A 83 -5.03 5.46 17.90
N ASN A 84 -5.44 4.34 18.52
CA ASN A 84 -4.81 3.04 18.31
C ASN A 84 -3.28 3.08 18.53
N GLY A 85 -2.83 3.80 19.59
CA GLY A 85 -1.42 3.96 19.89
C GLY A 85 -0.64 4.92 18.97
N SER A 86 -1.26 5.49 17.94
CA SER A 86 -0.64 6.47 17.05
C SER A 86 -0.99 7.89 17.48
N SER A 87 0.03 8.76 17.63
CA SER A 87 -0.15 10.18 17.93
C SER A 87 -0.73 10.90 16.69
N LEU A 88 -1.79 11.69 16.91
CA LEU A 88 -2.51 12.41 15.85
C LEU A 88 -2.19 13.91 15.87
N PHE A 89 -2.24 14.52 17.04
CA PHE A 89 -1.91 15.92 17.25
C PHE A 89 -1.66 16.20 18.73
N TYR A 90 -0.99 17.32 19.00
CA TYR A 90 -0.74 17.80 20.36
C TYR A 90 -1.72 18.88 20.74
N VAL A 91 -2.03 18.95 22.04
CA VAL A 91 -2.76 20.06 22.64
C VAL A 91 -1.89 20.68 23.72
N GLU A 92 -1.61 21.97 23.57
CA GLU A 92 -0.89 22.79 24.55
C GLU A 92 -1.90 23.63 25.31
N ALA A 93 -1.87 23.53 26.62
CA ALA A 93 -2.72 24.29 27.53
C ALA A 93 -1.96 25.49 28.07
N LYS A 94 -2.69 26.56 28.37
CA LYS A 94 -2.15 27.72 29.10
C LYS A 94 -3.14 28.19 30.16
N LYS A 95 -2.64 28.83 31.21
CA LYS A 95 -3.53 29.47 32.16
C LYS A 95 -4.34 30.60 31.50
N VAL A 96 -5.55 30.86 31.97
CA VAL A 96 -6.49 31.84 31.37
C VAL A 96 -5.91 33.25 31.26
N SER A 97 -4.98 33.63 32.16
CA SER A 97 -4.34 34.95 32.12
C SER A 97 -3.33 35.16 30.98
N VAL A 98 -2.91 34.10 30.26
CA VAL A 98 -2.07 34.17 29.06
C VAL A 98 -2.94 34.51 27.84
N ASN A 99 -2.59 35.52 27.10
CA ASN A 99 -3.31 35.89 25.89
C ASN A 99 -2.79 35.13 24.69
N ILE A 100 -3.34 33.94 24.47
CA ILE A 100 -2.92 33.08 23.34
C ILE A 100 -3.29 33.60 21.94
N GLU A 101 -4.15 34.63 21.87
CA GLU A 101 -4.47 35.29 20.60
C GLU A 101 -3.32 36.18 20.09
N SER A 102 -2.54 36.76 20.99
CA SER A 102 -1.53 37.80 20.71
C SER A 102 -0.11 37.46 21.18
N GLU A 103 0.10 36.54 22.13
CA GLU A 103 1.43 36.18 22.62
C GLU A 103 2.13 35.18 21.71
N ILE A 104 3.42 35.45 21.34
CA ILE A 104 4.19 34.66 20.38
C ILE A 104 4.65 33.31 20.95
N ASP A 105 5.16 33.31 22.16
CA ASP A 105 5.81 32.14 22.77
C ASP A 105 4.90 30.87 22.79
N PRO A 106 3.62 30.97 23.26
CA PRO A 106 2.73 29.78 23.20
C PRO A 106 2.46 29.28 21.79
N ALA A 107 2.31 30.20 20.80
CA ALA A 107 2.08 29.84 19.42
C ALA A 107 3.31 29.19 18.77
N MET A 108 4.50 29.63 19.12
CA MET A 108 5.76 29.03 18.71
C MET A 108 5.95 27.64 19.30
N GLN A 109 5.69 27.49 20.60
CA GLN A 109 5.82 26.24 21.32
C GLN A 109 4.94 25.15 20.73
N VAL A 110 3.64 25.42 20.55
CA VAL A 110 2.70 24.41 20.00
C VAL A 110 3.03 24.02 18.56
N ARG A 111 3.49 24.96 17.73
CA ARG A 111 3.92 24.68 16.36
C ARG A 111 5.20 23.85 16.33
N ARG A 112 6.17 24.16 17.22
CA ARG A 112 7.42 23.40 17.32
C ARG A 112 7.16 21.94 17.70
N TYR A 113 6.29 21.70 18.68
CA TYR A 113 5.90 20.33 19.04
C TYR A 113 5.26 19.59 17.88
N GLY A 114 4.26 20.19 17.22
CA GLY A 114 3.59 19.52 16.11
C GLY A 114 4.51 19.24 14.92
N TRP A 115 5.45 20.15 14.61
CA TRP A 115 6.40 19.94 13.51
C TRP A 115 7.41 18.82 13.84
N ASN A 116 7.98 18.81 15.04
CA ASN A 116 8.90 17.75 15.49
C ASN A 116 8.18 16.40 15.66
N GLY A 117 6.89 16.40 16.02
CA GLY A 117 6.06 15.19 16.09
C GLY A 117 5.56 14.69 14.72
N GLY A 118 5.86 15.41 13.63
CA GLY A 118 5.40 15.04 12.27
C GLY A 118 3.89 15.17 12.06
N HIS A 119 3.19 15.93 12.93
CA HIS A 119 1.75 16.11 12.85
C HIS A 119 1.35 17.18 11.82
N LYS A 120 0.12 17.09 11.31
CA LYS A 120 -0.43 18.08 10.38
C LYS A 120 -0.95 19.32 11.08
N ILE A 121 -1.43 19.12 12.31
CA ILE A 121 -1.97 20.20 13.16
C ILE A 121 -1.50 20.06 14.60
N SER A 122 -1.62 21.17 15.36
CA SER A 122 -1.58 21.20 16.82
C SER A 122 -2.59 22.21 17.34
N VAL A 123 -3.03 22.02 18.57
CA VAL A 123 -4.06 22.85 19.22
C VAL A 123 -3.46 23.59 20.41
N LEU A 124 -3.70 24.91 20.49
CA LEU A 124 -3.36 25.74 21.64
C LEU A 124 -4.65 26.21 22.29
N THR A 125 -4.80 26.02 23.61
CA THR A 125 -6.00 26.47 24.32
C THR A 125 -5.71 26.92 25.74
N ASN A 126 -6.45 27.92 26.21
CA ASN A 126 -6.57 28.32 27.63
C ASN A 126 -8.05 28.34 28.07
N PHE A 127 -8.90 27.64 27.34
CA PHE A 127 -10.35 27.59 27.38
C PHE A 127 -11.02 28.92 26.97
N GLU A 128 -10.42 30.09 27.21
CA GLU A 128 -10.92 31.37 26.69
C GLU A 128 -10.91 31.36 25.15
N TYR A 129 -9.86 30.79 24.58
CA TYR A 129 -9.69 30.52 23.14
C TYR A 129 -9.24 29.11 22.89
N LEU A 130 -9.64 28.61 21.73
CA LEU A 130 -9.14 27.37 21.12
C LEU A 130 -8.59 27.73 19.75
N ALA A 131 -7.29 27.60 19.56
CA ALA A 131 -6.60 27.89 18.30
C ALA A 131 -6.03 26.62 17.68
N ILE A 132 -6.33 26.36 16.39
CA ILE A 132 -5.80 25.25 15.60
C ILE A 132 -4.68 25.83 14.72
N TYR A 133 -3.48 25.26 14.82
CA TYR A 133 -2.34 25.61 14.00
C TYR A 133 -1.99 24.47 13.04
N THR A 134 -1.66 24.80 11.81
CA THR A 134 -1.03 23.85 10.88
C THR A 134 0.47 23.78 11.18
N THR A 135 1.04 22.58 11.09
CA THR A 135 2.43 22.31 11.49
C THR A 135 3.28 21.79 10.32
N PHE A 136 2.93 22.21 9.11
CA PHE A 136 3.66 21.82 7.89
C PHE A 136 5.00 22.54 7.72
N HIS A 137 5.17 23.70 8.35
CA HIS A 137 6.35 24.54 8.19
C HIS A 137 7.20 24.52 9.44
N GLN A 138 8.51 24.44 9.26
CA GLN A 138 9.47 24.61 10.33
C GLN A 138 9.27 25.98 11.01
N PRO A 139 9.03 26.05 12.32
CA PRO A 139 8.87 27.31 13.03
C PRO A 139 10.15 28.12 13.05
N LYS A 140 10.03 29.45 12.87
CA LYS A 140 11.14 30.41 12.85
C LYS A 140 10.90 31.48 13.92
N GLU A 141 11.99 32.01 14.47
CA GLU A 141 11.93 33.03 15.56
C GLU A 141 11.17 34.31 15.19
N ASP A 142 11.14 34.66 13.91
CA ASP A 142 10.49 35.84 13.38
C ASP A 142 9.02 35.62 12.96
N ASP A 143 8.48 34.41 13.16
CA ASP A 143 7.10 34.09 12.84
C ASP A 143 6.12 34.89 13.74
N LYS A 144 5.07 35.45 13.10
CA LYS A 144 3.97 36.11 13.83
C LYS A 144 3.03 35.09 14.46
N VAL A 145 2.32 35.49 15.52
CA VAL A 145 1.33 34.66 16.24
C VAL A 145 0.29 34.03 15.32
N ALA A 146 -0.20 34.77 14.34
CA ALA A 146 -1.19 34.30 13.38
C ALA A 146 -0.61 33.45 12.22
N TYR A 147 0.71 33.29 12.15
CA TYR A 147 1.33 32.47 11.12
C TYR A 147 0.96 30.99 11.29
N ASN A 148 0.47 30.36 10.24
CA ASN A 148 -0.06 28.98 10.25
C ASN A 148 -1.24 28.73 11.19
N ARG A 149 -1.90 29.74 11.73
CA ARG A 149 -3.13 29.59 12.50
C ARG A 149 -4.29 29.35 11.53
N TYR A 150 -4.82 28.13 11.53
CA TYR A 150 -5.93 27.72 10.67
C TYR A 150 -7.25 28.31 11.12
N LYS A 151 -7.56 28.16 12.43
CA LYS A 151 -8.77 28.71 13.07
C LYS A 151 -8.50 29.10 14.51
N ILE A 152 -9.29 30.03 15.01
CA ILE A 152 -9.38 30.36 16.42
C ILE A 152 -10.83 30.60 16.80
N TYR A 153 -11.27 30.02 17.90
CA TYR A 153 -12.62 30.14 18.46
C TYR A 153 -12.53 30.73 19.85
N SER A 154 -13.41 31.71 20.17
CA SER A 154 -13.62 32.19 21.54
C SER A 154 -14.62 31.27 22.26
N TYR A 155 -14.49 31.10 23.59
CA TYR A 155 -15.42 30.31 24.39
C TYR A 155 -16.88 30.76 24.18
N LYS A 156 -17.13 32.03 23.85
CA LYS A 156 -18.46 32.59 23.55
C LYS A 156 -19.10 31.98 22.32
N GLU A 157 -18.28 31.48 21.40
CA GLU A 157 -18.72 30.86 20.13
C GLU A 157 -18.79 29.34 20.26
N PHE A 158 -18.23 28.72 21.29
CA PHE A 158 -18.10 27.25 21.39
C PHE A 158 -19.43 26.53 21.22
N VAL A 159 -20.55 27.04 21.79
CA VAL A 159 -21.86 26.38 21.66
C VAL A 159 -22.41 26.49 20.24
N GLU A 160 -22.24 27.65 19.61
CA GLU A 160 -22.71 27.90 18.24
C GLU A 160 -21.85 27.08 17.24
N LYS A 161 -20.54 27.08 17.43
CA LYS A 161 -19.55 26.43 16.56
C LYS A 161 -19.25 24.98 16.96
N PHE A 162 -19.96 24.41 17.94
CA PHE A 162 -19.68 23.07 18.43
C PHE A 162 -19.67 22.00 17.35
N ASP A 163 -20.63 22.05 16.43
CA ASP A 163 -20.72 21.08 15.32
C ASP A 163 -19.45 21.13 14.44
N GLU A 164 -18.98 22.34 14.13
CA GLU A 164 -17.75 22.56 13.37
C GLU A 164 -16.50 22.08 14.12
N ILE A 165 -16.38 22.43 15.42
CA ILE A 165 -15.25 21.99 16.23
C ILE A 165 -15.24 20.47 16.40
N TYR A 166 -16.43 19.87 16.55
CA TYR A 166 -16.59 18.42 16.64
C TYR A 166 -16.16 17.71 15.35
N GLU A 167 -16.59 18.22 14.19
CA GLU A 167 -16.15 17.68 12.89
C GLU A 167 -14.63 17.77 12.69
N LEU A 168 -13.97 18.80 13.21
CA LEU A 168 -12.53 18.98 13.05
C LEU A 168 -11.70 18.13 14.02
N LEU A 169 -12.12 18.01 15.29
CA LEU A 169 -11.24 17.54 16.36
C LEU A 169 -11.77 16.33 17.15
N SER A 170 -12.96 15.79 16.84
CA SER A 170 -13.55 14.72 17.63
C SER A 170 -12.93 13.34 17.33
N ARG A 171 -13.09 12.44 18.29
CA ARG A 171 -12.78 11.03 18.14
C ARG A 171 -13.54 10.39 16.96
N GLU A 172 -14.83 10.73 16.82
CA GLU A 172 -15.67 10.23 15.72
C GLU A 172 -15.15 10.67 14.34
N SER A 173 -14.66 11.92 14.25
CA SER A 173 -14.05 12.45 13.02
C SER A 173 -12.83 11.64 12.57
N VAL A 174 -12.02 11.16 13.51
CA VAL A 174 -10.87 10.31 13.23
C VAL A 174 -11.34 8.92 12.75
N LEU A 175 -12.28 8.31 13.45
CA LEU A 175 -12.78 6.95 13.14
C LEU A 175 -13.47 6.86 11.79
N ASN A 176 -14.23 7.89 11.40
CA ASN A 176 -14.93 7.90 10.11
C ASN A 176 -14.06 8.41 8.94
N GLY A 177 -12.78 8.76 9.21
CA GLY A 177 -11.82 9.20 8.20
C GLY A 177 -11.88 10.69 7.85
N TYR A 178 -12.87 11.44 8.33
CA TYR A 178 -13.03 12.87 8.00
C TYR A 178 -11.83 13.71 8.47
N PHE A 179 -11.28 13.41 9.67
CA PHE A 179 -10.07 14.08 10.18
C PHE A 179 -8.91 14.00 9.16
N ASN A 180 -8.68 12.84 8.60
CA ASN A 180 -7.64 12.66 7.59
C ASN A 180 -7.97 13.39 6.28
N GLU A 181 -9.23 13.38 5.87
CA GLU A 181 -9.68 14.08 4.66
C GLU A 181 -9.47 15.60 4.77
N TRP A 182 -9.99 16.26 5.80
CA TRP A 182 -9.87 17.71 5.91
C TRP A 182 -8.42 18.16 6.15
N THR A 183 -7.64 17.42 6.95
CA THR A 183 -6.22 17.74 7.16
C THR A 183 -5.41 17.55 5.87
N ASN A 184 -5.75 16.61 5.00
CA ASN A 184 -5.15 16.49 3.68
C ASN A 184 -5.55 17.66 2.77
N ASN A 185 -6.81 18.10 2.81
CA ASN A 185 -7.31 19.20 1.98
C ASN A 185 -6.66 20.55 2.30
N ILE A 186 -6.28 20.80 3.57
CA ILE A 186 -5.56 22.02 3.96
C ILE A 186 -4.04 21.91 3.77
N THR A 187 -3.55 20.71 3.43
CA THR A 187 -2.10 20.48 3.23
C THR A 187 -1.65 21.18 1.94
N PRO A 188 -0.70 22.13 1.99
CA PRO A 188 -0.19 22.78 0.79
C PRO A 188 0.46 21.76 -0.17
N VAL A 189 0.38 22.02 -1.49
CA VAL A 189 0.97 21.13 -2.51
C VAL A 189 2.48 20.86 -2.30
N ASN A 190 3.17 21.79 -1.64
CA ASN A 190 4.59 21.68 -1.31
C ASN A 190 4.86 21.28 0.15
N ALA A 191 3.85 20.93 0.92
CA ALA A 191 4.00 20.62 2.36
C ALA A 191 4.91 19.41 2.62
N THR A 192 4.92 18.44 1.71
CA THR A 192 5.84 17.28 1.81
C THR A 192 7.31 17.70 1.83
N LYS A 193 7.68 18.83 1.18
CA LYS A 193 9.03 19.38 1.20
C LYS A 193 9.38 20.16 2.47
N LEU A 194 8.39 20.45 3.30
CA LEU A 194 8.51 21.27 4.51
C LEU A 194 8.25 20.46 5.78
N SER A 195 7.86 19.20 5.65
CA SER A 195 7.72 18.27 6.78
C SER A 195 9.09 17.97 7.40
N LEU A 196 9.10 17.61 8.67
CA LEU A 196 10.33 17.17 9.36
C LEU A 196 11.05 16.08 8.58
N ASP A 197 10.29 15.06 8.10
CA ASP A 197 10.83 13.92 7.37
C ASP A 197 11.61 14.37 6.12
N GLN A 198 11.02 15.28 5.32
CA GLN A 198 11.66 15.74 4.09
C GLN A 198 12.81 16.69 4.35
N VAL A 199 12.64 17.64 5.28
CA VAL A 199 13.71 18.61 5.62
C VAL A 199 14.93 17.87 6.17
N PHE A 200 14.72 16.88 7.03
CA PHE A 200 15.82 16.10 7.59
C PHE A 200 16.43 15.15 6.55
N LEU A 201 15.63 14.54 5.67
CA LEU A 201 16.15 13.75 4.55
C LEU A 201 17.01 14.58 3.59
N ASP A 202 16.54 15.78 3.22
CA ASP A 202 17.30 16.68 2.35
C ASP A 202 18.63 17.08 2.99
N GLN A 203 18.62 17.35 4.31
CA GLN A 203 19.82 17.66 5.08
C GLN A 203 20.79 16.46 5.14
N LEU A 204 20.27 15.23 5.39
CA LEU A 204 21.07 14.01 5.35
C LEU A 204 21.71 13.79 3.99
N ASN A 205 20.96 14.02 2.91
CA ASN A 205 21.45 13.89 1.55
C ASN A 205 22.51 14.93 1.21
N GLU A 206 22.37 16.17 1.71
CA GLU A 206 23.41 17.19 1.60
C GLU A 206 24.70 16.75 2.33
N TRP A 207 24.60 16.26 3.56
CA TRP A 207 25.75 15.73 4.30
C TRP A 207 26.39 14.53 3.61
N ARG A 208 25.59 13.60 3.07
CA ARG A 208 26.10 12.46 2.26
C ARG A 208 27.01 12.94 1.13
N LEU A 209 26.56 13.93 0.36
CA LEU A 209 27.30 14.46 -0.77
C LEU A 209 28.57 15.20 -0.32
N LEU A 210 28.50 15.94 0.78
CA LEU A 210 29.67 16.65 1.33
C LEU A 210 30.74 15.65 1.79
N VAL A 211 30.35 14.66 2.59
CA VAL A 211 31.27 13.62 3.09
C VAL A 211 31.86 12.80 1.95
N ALA A 212 31.02 12.32 1.04
CA ALA A 212 31.48 11.52 -0.09
C ALA A 212 32.47 12.24 -0.99
N LYS A 213 32.26 13.54 -1.25
CA LYS A 213 33.21 14.38 -2.02
C LYS A 213 34.58 14.43 -1.36
N ASP A 214 34.62 14.63 -0.05
CA ASP A 214 35.91 14.68 0.68
C ASP A 214 36.60 13.32 0.68
N LEU A 215 35.87 12.22 0.91
CA LEU A 215 36.42 10.87 0.94
C LEU A 215 36.98 10.43 -0.42
N VAL A 216 36.22 10.66 -1.49
CA VAL A 216 36.70 10.37 -2.87
C VAL A 216 37.95 11.18 -3.21
N ALA A 217 38.01 12.46 -2.76
CA ALA A 217 39.19 13.32 -2.96
C ALA A 217 40.42 12.91 -2.12
N SER A 218 40.24 12.15 -1.06
CA SER A 218 41.36 11.69 -0.19
C SER A 218 42.27 10.66 -0.85
N SER A 219 41.89 10.08 -1.99
CA SER A 219 42.66 9.06 -2.73
C SER A 219 42.94 7.76 -1.92
N VAL A 220 42.16 7.52 -0.87
CA VAL A 220 42.20 6.25 -0.13
C VAL A 220 41.48 5.17 -0.95
N SER A 221 42.15 4.04 -1.19
CA SER A 221 41.69 2.99 -2.10
C SER A 221 40.30 2.41 -1.72
N GLU A 222 40.03 2.31 -0.44
CA GLU A 222 38.73 1.82 0.07
C GLU A 222 37.54 2.71 -0.34
N PHE A 223 37.75 4.04 -0.44
CA PHE A 223 36.69 4.97 -0.85
C PHE A 223 36.53 5.09 -2.36
N GLN A 224 37.33 4.37 -3.15
CA GLN A 224 37.19 4.27 -4.60
C GLN A 224 36.19 3.16 -5.02
N ASP A 225 35.75 2.35 -4.06
CA ASP A 225 34.62 1.42 -4.26
C ASP A 225 33.29 2.06 -3.79
N SER A 226 32.27 2.03 -4.67
CA SER A 226 30.99 2.69 -4.40
C SER A 226 30.23 2.06 -3.22
N SER A 227 30.31 0.75 -3.02
CA SER A 227 29.67 0.06 -1.90
C SER A 227 30.29 0.48 -0.57
N THR A 228 31.61 0.37 -0.46
CA THR A 228 32.39 0.75 0.73
C THR A 228 32.22 2.23 1.06
N LEU A 229 32.17 3.10 0.03
CA LEU A 229 31.92 4.53 0.23
C LEU A 229 30.54 4.78 0.84
N ASN A 230 29.48 4.14 0.31
CA ASN A 230 28.12 4.28 0.84
C ASN A 230 28.03 3.81 2.29
N GLU A 231 28.59 2.66 2.62
CA GLU A 231 28.63 2.12 3.98
C GLU A 231 29.40 3.03 4.95
N SER A 232 30.55 3.53 4.55
CA SER A 232 31.37 4.44 5.36
C SER A 232 30.66 5.76 5.65
N VAL A 233 30.05 6.37 4.63
CA VAL A 233 29.27 7.60 4.79
C VAL A 233 28.05 7.40 5.70
N GLN A 234 27.32 6.29 5.54
CA GLN A 234 26.20 5.96 6.42
C GLN A 234 26.64 5.73 7.87
N SER A 235 27.69 4.95 8.09
CA SER A 235 28.26 4.72 9.42
C SER A 235 28.61 6.04 10.11
N PHE A 236 29.28 6.94 9.41
CA PHE A 236 29.64 8.25 9.94
C PHE A 236 28.40 9.11 10.33
N LEU A 237 27.37 9.16 9.47
CA LEU A 237 26.15 9.90 9.77
C LEU A 237 25.40 9.28 10.96
N ASN A 238 25.35 7.95 11.07
CA ASN A 238 24.80 7.26 12.23
C ASN A 238 25.54 7.64 13.53
N GLN A 239 26.88 7.76 13.47
CA GLN A 239 27.68 8.22 14.61
C GLN A 239 27.27 9.63 15.08
N LEU A 240 27.10 10.58 14.15
CA LEU A 240 26.71 11.94 14.45
C LEU A 240 25.30 12.02 15.04
N ILE A 241 24.34 11.27 14.47
CA ILE A 241 22.95 11.24 14.95
C ILE A 241 22.88 10.58 16.32
N PHE A 242 23.62 9.49 16.54
CA PHE A 242 23.73 8.87 17.86
C PHE A 242 24.27 9.85 18.91
N LEU A 243 25.30 10.62 18.58
CA LEU A 243 25.87 11.63 19.48
C LEU A 243 24.84 12.70 19.84
N ARG A 244 24.09 13.22 18.85
CA ARG A 244 23.02 14.16 19.10
C ARG A 244 21.92 13.56 19.96
N PHE A 245 21.52 12.31 19.68
CA PHE A 245 20.52 11.60 20.48
C PHE A 245 20.93 11.46 21.95
N ILE A 246 22.19 11.02 22.24
CA ILE A 246 22.67 10.86 23.62
C ILE A 246 22.88 12.20 24.34
N GLU A 247 23.21 13.28 23.63
CA GLU A 247 23.29 14.63 24.17
C GLU A 247 21.90 15.17 24.55
N ASP A 248 20.92 15.11 23.62
CA ASP A 248 19.56 15.60 23.83
C ASP A 248 18.82 14.80 24.92
N ASN A 249 19.11 13.50 25.03
CA ASN A 249 18.59 12.64 26.12
C ASN A 249 19.47 12.66 27.39
N ARG A 250 20.45 13.58 27.51
CA ARG A 250 21.29 13.83 28.70
C ARG A 250 22.20 12.69 29.16
N PHE A 251 22.44 11.68 28.29
CA PHE A 251 23.47 10.65 28.57
C PHE A 251 24.88 11.23 28.51
N GLU A 252 25.08 12.24 27.67
CA GLU A 252 26.31 13.04 27.58
C GLU A 252 26.00 14.50 27.88
N GLY A 253 27.05 15.30 28.13
CA GLY A 253 26.91 16.73 28.27
C GLY A 253 26.46 17.40 26.96
N THR A 254 25.71 18.49 27.04
CA THR A 254 25.25 19.25 25.87
C THR A 254 26.39 19.82 25.05
N GLU A 255 26.24 19.85 23.72
CA GLU A 255 27.20 20.44 22.77
C GLU A 255 28.65 19.88 22.86
N GLN A 256 28.85 18.64 23.34
CA GLN A 256 30.19 18.05 23.49
C GLN A 256 30.92 17.97 22.14
N LEU A 257 30.25 17.48 21.10
CA LEU A 257 30.84 17.37 19.77
C LEU A 257 31.21 18.74 19.19
N LYS A 258 30.31 19.72 19.27
CA LYS A 258 30.53 21.10 18.82
C LYS A 258 31.72 21.76 19.54
N ASN A 259 31.80 21.56 20.87
CA ASN A 259 32.91 22.08 21.68
C ASN A 259 34.25 21.42 21.33
N LYS A 260 34.28 20.14 21.03
CA LYS A 260 35.51 19.41 20.66
C LYS A 260 36.03 19.86 19.29
N ILE A 261 35.14 20.07 18.32
CA ILE A 261 35.51 20.63 17.02
C ILE A 261 36.13 22.02 17.15
N ASN A 262 35.50 22.91 17.91
CA ASN A 262 35.96 24.28 18.10
C ASN A 262 37.32 24.36 18.81
N LYS A 263 37.65 23.39 19.64
CA LYS A 263 38.89 23.36 20.43
C LYS A 263 40.01 22.53 19.78
N HIS A 264 39.85 22.03 18.56
CA HIS A 264 40.78 21.17 17.87
C HIS A 264 41.23 19.96 18.72
N THR A 265 40.38 19.41 19.55
CA THR A 265 40.66 18.26 20.39
C THR A 265 40.68 16.97 19.55
N ASP A 266 41.37 15.96 20.07
CA ASP A 266 41.52 14.66 19.39
C ASP A 266 40.17 13.91 19.34
N TYR A 267 39.52 13.93 18.17
CA TYR A 267 38.27 13.22 17.92
C TYR A 267 38.42 11.71 18.04
N GLN A 268 39.56 11.18 17.63
CA GLN A 268 39.81 9.74 17.67
C GLN A 268 39.76 9.20 19.09
N SER A 269 40.35 9.94 20.05
CA SER A 269 40.31 9.54 21.46
C SER A 269 38.89 9.67 22.02
N TYR A 270 38.13 10.66 21.59
CA TYR A 270 36.74 10.84 21.98
C TYR A 270 35.83 9.68 21.48
N PHE A 271 35.92 9.34 20.21
CA PHE A 271 35.16 8.22 19.63
C PHE A 271 35.58 6.88 20.26
N LYS A 272 36.88 6.63 20.50
CA LYS A 272 37.30 5.44 21.23
C LYS A 272 36.74 5.38 22.66
N SER A 273 36.63 6.55 23.34
CA SER A 273 36.01 6.58 24.68
C SER A 273 34.53 6.26 24.66
N LEU A 274 33.79 6.73 23.62
CA LEU A 274 32.40 6.42 23.41
C LEU A 274 32.19 4.95 23.06
N ASP A 275 33.01 4.40 22.19
CA ASP A 275 32.94 2.98 21.84
C ASP A 275 33.15 2.10 23.06
N LYS A 276 34.17 2.40 23.88
CA LYS A 276 34.41 1.70 25.16
C LYS A 276 33.21 1.78 26.12
N LYS A 277 32.50 2.92 26.14
CA LYS A 277 31.37 3.14 27.04
C LYS A 277 30.10 2.43 26.55
N TYR A 278 29.77 2.58 25.27
CA TYR A 278 28.55 2.07 24.68
C TYR A 278 28.71 0.68 24.08
N ASN A 279 29.91 0.32 23.58
CA ASN A 279 30.25 -0.97 22.96
C ASN A 279 29.20 -1.43 21.92
N SER A 280 28.81 -0.49 21.05
CA SER A 280 27.70 -0.69 20.12
C SER A 280 28.13 -1.08 18.71
N GLY A 281 29.43 -1.08 18.43
CA GLY A 281 29.97 -1.17 17.06
C GLY A 281 29.77 0.12 16.23
N ILE A 282 29.00 1.10 16.73
CA ILE A 282 28.71 2.35 16.01
C ILE A 282 29.99 3.18 15.80
N PHE A 283 30.94 3.14 16.75
CA PHE A 283 32.16 3.95 16.72
C PHE A 283 33.43 3.17 16.33
N GLU A 284 33.28 1.95 15.84
CA GLU A 284 34.44 1.08 15.52
C GLU A 284 35.32 1.60 14.38
N ASN A 285 34.74 2.33 13.42
CA ASN A 285 35.45 2.85 12.24
C ASN A 285 35.60 4.36 12.28
N PRO A 286 36.72 4.94 12.75
CA PRO A 286 37.00 6.37 12.74
C PRO A 286 37.53 6.90 11.40
N ASP A 287 37.79 6.05 10.39
CA ASP A 287 38.53 6.39 9.18
C ASP A 287 37.91 7.52 8.38
N VAL A 288 36.59 7.64 8.41
CA VAL A 288 35.89 8.76 7.75
C VAL A 288 36.29 10.12 8.31
N ILE A 289 36.33 10.27 9.65
CA ILE A 289 36.75 11.52 10.31
C ILE A 289 38.19 11.87 9.99
N LEU A 290 39.08 10.87 9.95
CA LEU A 290 40.50 11.08 9.68
C LEU A 290 40.78 11.55 8.26
N ASN A 291 39.94 11.16 7.31
CA ASN A 291 40.11 11.47 5.87
C ASN A 291 39.23 12.64 5.40
N MET A 292 38.37 13.18 6.27
CA MET A 292 37.48 14.30 5.95
C MET A 292 38.16 15.66 6.19
N ASN A 293 37.83 16.63 5.33
CA ASN A 293 38.26 18.01 5.53
C ASN A 293 37.63 18.61 6.79
N GLY A 294 38.46 19.20 7.65
CA GLY A 294 37.97 19.82 8.90
C GLY A 294 36.94 20.94 8.72
N LYS A 295 36.94 21.62 7.58
CA LYS A 295 35.91 22.63 7.24
C LYS A 295 34.56 21.96 6.98
N THR A 296 34.54 20.87 6.23
CA THR A 296 33.33 20.06 5.96
C THR A 296 32.77 19.50 7.26
N LEU A 297 33.62 18.91 8.10
CA LEU A 297 33.22 18.40 9.41
C LEU A 297 32.57 19.50 10.25
N LYS A 298 33.19 20.69 10.29
CA LYS A 298 32.64 21.84 11.03
C LYS A 298 31.27 22.25 10.54
N ILE A 299 31.07 22.37 9.20
CA ILE A 299 29.77 22.72 8.61
C ILE A 299 28.70 21.71 9.01
N ILE A 300 28.98 20.42 8.90
CA ILE A 300 28.03 19.35 9.23
C ILE A 300 27.66 19.42 10.73
N VAL A 301 28.66 19.55 11.60
CA VAL A 301 28.42 19.58 13.05
C VAL A 301 27.66 20.84 13.47
N GLU A 302 28.01 22.01 12.95
CA GLU A 302 27.29 23.25 13.25
C GLU A 302 25.83 23.19 12.78
N SER A 303 25.54 22.46 11.68
CA SER A 303 24.17 22.27 11.18
C SER A 303 23.31 21.28 11.99
N LEU A 304 23.90 20.60 13.00
CA LEU A 304 23.19 19.73 13.94
C LEU A 304 22.67 20.46 15.20
N TYR A 305 23.07 21.71 15.40
CA TYR A 305 22.75 22.46 16.63
C TYR A 305 21.98 23.76 16.33
N PHE A 306 21.19 24.18 17.32
CA PHE A 306 20.51 25.48 17.26
C PHE A 306 21.54 26.63 17.15
N PRO A 307 21.27 27.73 16.35
CA PRO A 307 20.03 28.02 15.63
C PRO A 307 19.96 27.40 14.21
N ASN A 308 21.00 26.70 13.73
CA ASN A 308 21.06 26.18 12.37
C ASN A 308 20.12 24.95 12.17
N ALA A 309 19.83 24.24 13.25
CA ALA A 309 18.86 23.12 13.27
C ALA A 309 17.78 23.33 14.30
N SER A 310 16.56 22.97 13.94
CA SER A 310 15.40 22.93 14.87
C SER A 310 15.10 21.51 15.37
N TYR A 311 16.00 20.55 15.11
CA TYR A 311 15.84 19.15 15.52
C TYR A 311 16.02 19.01 17.03
N ASP A 312 15.12 18.24 17.64
CA ASP A 312 15.18 17.86 19.03
C ASP A 312 14.98 16.35 19.15
N PHE A 313 16.06 15.60 19.25
CA PHE A 313 16.04 14.14 19.31
C PHE A 313 15.45 13.56 20.59
N SER A 314 15.12 14.39 21.59
CA SER A 314 14.35 13.97 22.76
C SER A 314 12.85 13.92 22.50
N VAL A 315 12.37 14.61 21.44
CA VAL A 315 10.95 14.72 21.05
C VAL A 315 10.64 13.96 19.78
N ILE A 316 11.63 13.82 18.87
CA ILE A 316 11.44 13.11 17.60
C ILE A 316 11.17 11.63 17.88
N ASP A 317 10.00 11.15 17.42
CA ASP A 317 9.68 9.71 17.49
C ASP A 317 10.62 8.89 16.61
N LEU A 318 11.07 7.76 17.11
CA LEU A 318 11.98 6.86 16.37
C LEU A 318 11.35 6.26 15.12
N SER A 319 10.02 6.16 15.04
CA SER A 319 9.32 5.77 13.81
C SER A 319 9.53 6.79 12.69
N ILE A 320 9.61 8.09 13.04
CA ILE A 320 9.93 9.17 12.10
C ILE A 320 11.35 8.98 11.55
N LEU A 321 12.33 8.73 12.42
CA LEU A 321 13.71 8.43 11.99
C LEU A 321 13.76 7.20 11.08
N SER A 322 13.04 6.14 11.40
CA SER A 322 12.97 4.93 10.57
C SER A 322 12.43 5.23 9.16
N ARG A 323 11.36 6.04 9.04
CA ARG A 323 10.83 6.48 7.73
C ARG A 323 11.80 7.35 6.93
N ILE A 324 12.50 8.26 7.60
CA ILE A 324 13.52 9.11 6.96
C ILE A 324 14.61 8.23 6.38
N TYR A 325 15.05 7.25 7.14
CA TYR A 325 16.07 6.31 6.70
C TYR A 325 15.60 5.34 5.61
N GLU A 326 14.32 4.93 5.58
CA GLU A 326 13.78 4.16 4.46
C GLU A 326 13.87 4.95 3.14
N ASN A 327 13.55 6.24 3.18
CA ASN A 327 13.70 7.12 2.02
C ASN A 327 15.18 7.33 1.65
N PHE A 328 16.06 7.44 2.66
CA PHE A 328 17.50 7.51 2.49
C PHE A 328 18.07 6.29 1.73
N LEU A 329 17.60 5.07 2.03
CA LEU A 329 18.00 3.84 1.36
C LEU A 329 17.49 3.72 -0.09
N GLN A 330 16.60 4.60 -0.54
CA GLN A 330 16.14 4.61 -1.93
C GLN A 330 17.17 5.21 -2.91
N GLU A 331 18.17 5.93 -2.40
CA GLU A 331 19.21 6.58 -3.21
C GLU A 331 20.60 6.11 -2.74
N GLU A 332 21.51 5.94 -3.69
CA GLU A 332 22.90 5.55 -3.47
C GLU A 332 23.87 6.62 -3.99
N ILE A 333 25.03 6.74 -3.34
CA ILE A 333 26.11 7.60 -3.79
C ILE A 333 26.82 6.90 -4.95
N VAL A 334 26.91 7.58 -6.08
CA VAL A 334 27.70 7.15 -7.23
C VAL A 334 28.65 8.28 -7.68
N PHE A 335 29.77 7.90 -8.26
CA PHE A 335 30.73 8.85 -8.82
C PHE A 335 31.27 8.37 -10.18
N ASP A 336 31.67 9.31 -11.03
CA ASP A 336 32.21 9.02 -12.35
C ASP A 336 33.76 8.99 -12.34
N ASN A 337 34.35 8.67 -13.48
CA ASN A 337 35.82 8.68 -13.67
C ASN A 337 36.47 10.06 -13.46
N LYS A 338 35.68 11.12 -13.29
CA LYS A 338 36.13 12.49 -12.96
C LYS A 338 35.89 12.81 -11.49
N TYR A 339 35.50 11.83 -10.69
CA TYR A 339 35.19 11.99 -9.26
C TYR A 339 34.03 12.96 -8.99
N ILE A 340 33.08 13.08 -9.92
CA ILE A 340 31.86 13.86 -9.71
C ILE A 340 30.86 12.98 -8.94
N VAL A 341 30.62 13.34 -7.69
CA VAL A 341 29.74 12.61 -6.77
C VAL A 341 28.30 13.08 -6.93
N LYS A 342 27.36 12.15 -7.02
CA LYS A 342 25.90 12.41 -7.08
C LYS A 342 25.11 11.31 -6.39
N LEU A 343 23.83 11.59 -6.08
CA LEU A 343 22.88 10.58 -5.64
C LEU A 343 22.11 10.05 -6.85
N GLU A 344 21.93 8.75 -6.93
CA GLU A 344 21.07 8.09 -7.90
C GLU A 344 20.11 7.12 -7.19
N LYS A 345 18.92 6.93 -7.75
CA LYS A 345 18.00 5.92 -7.22
C LYS A 345 18.59 4.52 -7.35
N THR A 346 18.51 3.75 -6.28
CA THR A 346 18.86 2.33 -6.28
C THR A 346 18.04 1.52 -7.29
N LYS A 347 18.52 0.33 -7.67
CA LYS A 347 17.77 -0.57 -8.56
C LYS A 347 16.37 -0.88 -8.00
N SER A 348 16.27 -1.20 -6.70
CA SER A 348 15.01 -1.48 -6.00
C SER A 348 14.05 -0.28 -5.97
N ALA A 349 14.55 0.94 -5.80
CA ALA A 349 13.73 2.15 -5.83
C ALA A 349 13.22 2.47 -7.25
N LYS A 350 14.01 2.20 -8.29
CA LYS A 350 13.58 2.36 -9.70
C LYS A 350 12.41 1.47 -10.06
N ILE A 351 12.36 0.25 -9.53
CA ILE A 351 11.25 -0.72 -9.76
C ILE A 351 10.14 -0.62 -8.70
N LYS A 352 10.19 0.36 -7.79
CA LYS A 352 9.21 0.55 -6.70
C LYS A 352 8.99 -0.70 -5.83
N ALA A 353 10.04 -1.47 -5.61
CA ALA A 353 10.01 -2.71 -4.86
C ALA A 353 9.86 -2.50 -3.34
N VAL A 354 10.32 -1.35 -2.85
CA VAL A 354 10.31 -1.00 -1.43
C VAL A 354 9.26 0.09 -1.20
N VAL A 355 8.32 -0.20 -0.30
CA VAL A 355 7.25 0.74 0.11
C VAL A 355 7.24 0.81 1.62
N SER A 356 7.34 2.03 2.16
CA SER A 356 7.29 2.26 3.60
C SER A 356 5.93 1.86 4.19
N THR A 357 5.94 1.04 5.24
CA THR A 357 4.71 0.59 5.90
C THR A 357 4.22 1.66 6.86
N PRO A 358 2.94 2.11 6.78
CA PRO A 358 2.40 3.08 7.73
C PRO A 358 2.44 2.56 9.18
N ASP A 359 2.82 3.41 10.13
CA ASP A 359 2.96 3.08 11.55
C ASP A 359 1.69 2.44 12.14
N SER A 360 0.52 2.91 11.73
CA SER A 360 -0.77 2.36 12.17
C SER A 360 -0.99 0.91 11.72
N ILE A 361 -0.56 0.54 10.51
CA ILE A 361 -0.58 -0.87 10.05
C ILE A 361 0.38 -1.72 10.88
N VAL A 362 1.60 -1.23 11.12
CA VAL A 362 2.60 -1.95 11.93
C VAL A 362 2.06 -2.23 13.33
N LYS A 363 1.48 -1.22 13.98
CA LYS A 363 0.86 -1.34 15.31
C LYS A 363 -0.30 -2.33 15.32
N LEU A 364 -1.18 -2.26 14.31
CA LEU A 364 -2.31 -3.20 14.20
C LEU A 364 -1.81 -4.65 14.09
N MET A 365 -0.82 -4.90 13.23
CA MET A 365 -0.27 -6.24 13.03
C MET A 365 0.42 -6.76 14.29
N VAL A 366 1.24 -5.93 14.95
CA VAL A 366 1.92 -6.29 16.20
C VAL A 366 0.91 -6.57 17.31
N GLN A 367 -0.08 -5.71 17.50
CA GLN A 367 -1.12 -5.88 18.53
C GLN A 367 -1.92 -7.18 18.32
N ARG A 368 -2.34 -7.46 17.09
CA ARG A 368 -3.10 -8.69 16.75
C ARG A 368 -2.29 -9.98 17.00
N THR A 369 -0.98 -9.90 16.80
CA THR A 369 -0.10 -11.08 16.88
C THR A 369 0.45 -11.29 18.29
N LEU A 370 1.12 -10.26 18.82
CA LEU A 370 1.74 -10.36 20.15
C LEU A 370 0.69 -10.34 21.26
N GLY A 371 -0.43 -9.63 21.09
CA GLY A 371 -1.52 -9.62 22.05
C GLY A 371 -2.03 -11.02 22.37
N GLU A 372 -2.20 -11.83 21.33
CA GLU A 372 -2.58 -13.24 21.48
C GLU A 372 -1.44 -14.10 22.08
N LYS A 373 -0.21 -13.92 21.57
CA LYS A 373 0.91 -14.83 21.88
C LYS A 373 1.52 -14.64 23.26
N ILE A 374 1.47 -13.43 23.83
CA ILE A 374 2.15 -13.13 25.11
C ILE A 374 1.21 -13.02 26.32
N GLU A 375 -0.09 -13.12 26.12
CA GLU A 375 -1.05 -13.00 27.21
C GLU A 375 -0.76 -14.03 28.31
N GLY A 376 -0.59 -13.53 29.53
CA GLY A 376 -0.31 -14.35 30.74
C GLY A 376 1.14 -14.84 30.86
N LEU A 377 2.05 -14.53 29.93
CA LEU A 377 3.44 -14.97 30.02
C LEU A 377 4.23 -14.15 31.05
N SER A 378 5.15 -14.81 31.74
CA SER A 378 6.15 -14.16 32.60
C SER A 378 7.30 -13.56 31.77
N PRO A 379 8.10 -12.62 32.34
CA PRO A 379 9.28 -12.08 31.67
C PRO A 379 10.23 -13.13 31.13
N ASP A 380 10.50 -14.21 31.91
CA ASP A 380 11.38 -15.30 31.48
C ASP A 380 10.84 -16.03 30.25
N GLN A 381 9.53 -16.32 30.22
CA GLN A 381 8.89 -16.95 29.08
C GLN A 381 8.91 -16.04 27.82
N ILE A 382 8.78 -14.72 27.99
CA ILE A 382 8.92 -13.76 26.90
C ILE A 382 10.36 -13.78 26.34
N MET A 383 11.37 -13.88 27.18
CA MET A 383 12.77 -13.93 26.76
C MET A 383 13.13 -15.21 25.99
N ASP A 384 12.31 -16.25 26.07
CA ASP A 384 12.49 -17.51 25.31
C ASP A 384 11.82 -17.48 23.91
N LEU A 385 10.96 -16.50 23.64
CA LEU A 385 10.32 -16.36 22.34
C LEU A 385 11.32 -16.03 21.22
N LYS A 386 10.91 -16.37 19.97
CA LYS A 386 11.60 -15.98 18.75
C LYS A 386 10.64 -15.24 17.84
N ILE A 387 10.89 -13.94 17.64
CA ILE A 387 10.08 -13.05 16.79
C ILE A 387 10.94 -12.66 15.60
N GLY A 388 10.47 -12.94 14.39
CA GLY A 388 11.24 -12.76 13.16
C GLY A 388 10.58 -11.81 12.15
N ASP A 389 11.43 -11.11 11.38
CA ASP A 389 11.07 -10.40 10.16
C ASP A 389 12.04 -10.82 9.05
N LEU A 390 11.50 -11.40 7.97
CA LEU A 390 12.29 -11.97 6.87
C LEU A 390 12.74 -10.94 5.82
N ALA A 391 12.28 -9.69 5.91
CA ALA A 391 12.64 -8.56 5.04
C ALA A 391 12.58 -7.27 5.87
N VAL A 392 13.49 -7.17 6.85
CA VAL A 392 13.37 -6.26 7.99
C VAL A 392 13.43 -4.77 7.63
N GLY A 393 14.06 -4.39 6.50
CA GLY A 393 14.15 -3.01 6.04
C GLY A 393 14.73 -2.07 7.10
N SER A 394 13.95 -1.06 7.50
CA SER A 394 14.31 -0.11 8.57
C SER A 394 14.11 -0.65 9.98
N GLY A 395 13.57 -1.86 10.15
CA GLY A 395 13.31 -2.48 11.45
C GLY A 395 12.00 -2.08 12.13
N ILE A 396 11.10 -1.40 11.44
CA ILE A 396 9.89 -0.81 12.04
C ILE A 396 9.01 -1.85 12.76
N PHE A 397 8.86 -3.07 12.22
CA PHE A 397 8.11 -4.14 12.88
C PHE A 397 8.77 -4.62 14.17
N LEU A 398 10.10 -4.77 14.18
CA LEU A 398 10.84 -5.19 15.38
C LEU A 398 10.86 -4.09 16.44
N ILE A 399 10.94 -2.83 16.05
CA ILE A 399 10.84 -1.67 16.96
C ILE A 399 9.47 -1.63 17.62
N GLU A 400 8.40 -1.80 16.84
CA GLU A 400 7.05 -1.80 17.39
C GLU A 400 6.77 -3.06 18.25
N ALA A 401 7.31 -4.21 17.85
CA ALA A 401 7.27 -5.41 18.69
C ALA A 401 7.97 -5.19 20.03
N TYR A 402 9.12 -4.48 20.02
CA TYR A 402 9.80 -4.07 21.26
C TYR A 402 8.91 -3.15 22.10
N ASN A 403 8.30 -2.14 21.50
CA ASN A 403 7.38 -1.23 22.19
C ASN A 403 6.25 -2.00 22.87
N TYR A 404 5.65 -2.94 22.15
CA TYR A 404 4.54 -3.75 22.65
C TYR A 404 4.98 -4.64 23.84
N LEU A 405 6.13 -5.32 23.71
CA LEU A 405 6.69 -6.16 24.78
C LEU A 405 7.08 -5.34 26.02
N GLU A 406 7.74 -4.18 25.82
CA GLU A 406 8.11 -3.31 26.93
C GLU A 406 6.87 -2.88 27.73
N ASN A 407 5.79 -2.49 27.05
CA ASN A 407 4.55 -2.08 27.70
C ASN A 407 3.88 -3.21 28.46
N TYR A 408 3.81 -4.40 27.85
CA TYR A 408 3.31 -5.58 28.55
C TYR A 408 4.12 -5.85 29.84
N LEU A 409 5.44 -5.73 29.76
CA LEU A 409 6.32 -5.91 30.94
C LEU A 409 6.15 -4.80 31.96
N VAL A 410 5.92 -3.55 31.56
CA VAL A 410 5.59 -2.44 32.49
C VAL A 410 4.35 -2.79 33.30
N ASP A 411 3.29 -3.24 32.64
CA ASP A 411 2.05 -3.66 33.31
C ASP A 411 2.27 -4.88 34.20
N TRP A 412 3.06 -5.85 33.74
CA TRP A 412 3.40 -7.05 34.52
C TRP A 412 4.17 -6.69 35.81
N TYR A 413 5.27 -5.91 35.73
CA TYR A 413 6.07 -5.52 36.89
C TYR A 413 5.25 -4.65 37.85
N SER A 414 4.47 -3.73 37.32
CA SER A 414 3.58 -2.86 38.12
C SER A 414 2.56 -3.69 38.91
N THR A 415 1.92 -4.66 38.28
CA THR A 415 0.87 -5.48 38.90
C THR A 415 1.44 -6.52 39.89
N LYS A 416 2.57 -7.14 39.57
CA LYS A 416 3.15 -8.25 40.35
C LYS A 416 4.11 -7.76 41.43
N GLU A 417 4.88 -6.71 41.17
CA GLU A 417 5.89 -6.19 42.09
C GLU A 417 5.47 -4.89 42.80
N GLY A 418 4.30 -4.33 42.46
CA GLY A 418 3.77 -3.11 43.08
C GLY A 418 4.57 -1.85 42.76
N VAL A 419 5.36 -1.86 41.66
CA VAL A 419 6.16 -0.69 41.24
C VAL A 419 5.25 0.26 40.44
N VAL A 420 5.58 1.56 40.46
CA VAL A 420 4.86 2.52 39.61
C VAL A 420 5.03 2.18 38.13
N ALA A 421 3.92 2.12 37.39
CA ALA A 421 3.90 1.79 35.95
C ALA A 421 4.61 2.89 35.14
N THR A 422 5.88 2.67 34.88
CA THR A 422 6.74 3.52 34.02
C THR A 422 7.66 2.63 33.18
N PRO A 423 8.20 3.11 32.07
CA PRO A 423 9.22 2.35 31.32
C PRO A 423 10.41 1.93 32.19
N TYR A 424 10.70 2.67 33.27
CA TYR A 424 11.76 2.36 34.24
C TYR A 424 11.45 1.15 35.12
N SER A 425 10.22 0.68 35.23
CA SER A 425 9.87 -0.49 36.02
C SER A 425 10.44 -1.79 35.45
N VAL A 426 10.73 -1.82 34.17
CA VAL A 426 11.35 -2.98 33.51
C VAL A 426 12.88 -2.90 33.68
N PRO A 427 13.53 -3.91 34.27
CA PRO A 427 14.99 -3.93 34.39
C PRO A 427 15.70 -3.84 33.04
N PHE A 428 16.69 -2.97 32.92
CA PHE A 428 17.43 -2.77 31.65
C PHE A 428 18.06 -4.05 31.11
N LYS A 429 18.47 -4.99 31.99
CA LYS A 429 18.95 -6.32 31.57
C LYS A 429 17.89 -7.10 30.81
N VAL A 430 16.61 -7.04 31.21
CA VAL A 430 15.49 -7.70 30.53
C VAL A 430 15.32 -7.07 29.14
N LYS A 431 15.31 -5.74 29.03
CA LYS A 431 15.24 -5.00 27.78
C LYS A 431 16.37 -5.40 26.80
N LYS A 432 17.63 -5.46 27.29
CA LYS A 432 18.78 -5.95 26.51
C LYS A 432 18.57 -7.39 26.00
N THR A 433 18.08 -8.28 26.86
CA THR A 433 17.86 -9.69 26.52
C THR A 433 16.80 -9.82 25.43
N ILE A 434 15.71 -9.02 25.46
CA ILE A 434 14.70 -9.00 24.41
C ILE A 434 15.34 -8.69 23.07
N VAL A 435 16.08 -7.59 22.97
CA VAL A 435 16.68 -7.17 21.70
C VAL A 435 17.69 -8.23 21.18
N GLN A 436 18.50 -8.84 22.04
CA GLN A 436 19.52 -9.82 21.64
C GLN A 436 18.97 -11.21 21.33
N LYS A 437 18.02 -11.69 22.13
CA LYS A 437 17.61 -13.11 22.10
C LYS A 437 16.27 -13.36 21.45
N VAL A 438 15.31 -12.42 21.63
CA VAL A 438 13.95 -12.60 21.14
C VAL A 438 13.85 -12.27 19.65
N PHE A 439 14.48 -11.19 19.20
CA PHE A 439 14.37 -10.73 17.82
C PHE A 439 15.32 -11.41 16.86
N ARG A 440 14.87 -11.56 15.61
CA ARG A 440 15.67 -11.94 14.44
C ARG A 440 15.17 -11.15 13.23
N GLY A 441 16.04 -10.36 12.62
CA GLY A 441 15.74 -9.61 11.40
C GLY A 441 16.69 -10.02 10.28
N PHE A 442 16.17 -10.07 9.06
CA PHE A 442 16.94 -10.46 7.87
C PHE A 442 16.67 -9.48 6.74
N ASP A 443 17.73 -9.09 6.05
CA ASP A 443 17.64 -8.30 4.82
C ASP A 443 18.82 -8.60 3.90
N ILE A 444 18.61 -8.54 2.59
CA ILE A 444 19.66 -8.68 1.59
C ILE A 444 20.56 -7.43 1.52
N ASN A 445 20.03 -6.29 1.96
CA ASN A 445 20.72 -5.00 1.95
C ASN A 445 21.44 -4.75 3.28
N ASN A 446 22.78 -4.76 3.25
CA ASN A 446 23.59 -4.50 4.45
C ASN A 446 23.33 -3.13 5.08
N GLN A 447 23.04 -2.10 4.28
CA GLN A 447 22.70 -0.77 4.81
C GLN A 447 21.40 -0.81 5.63
N ALA A 448 20.38 -1.58 5.19
CA ALA A 448 19.14 -1.80 5.94
C ALA A 448 19.40 -2.55 7.25
N VAL A 449 20.26 -3.57 7.23
CA VAL A 449 20.70 -4.31 8.42
C VAL A 449 21.36 -3.40 9.44
N GLN A 450 22.34 -2.59 9.02
CA GLN A 450 23.04 -1.64 9.91
C GLN A 450 22.08 -0.59 10.48
N LEU A 451 21.15 -0.13 9.66
CA LEU A 451 20.11 0.81 10.10
C LEU A 451 19.17 0.20 11.14
N THR A 452 18.71 -1.03 10.93
CA THR A 452 17.85 -1.73 11.89
C THR A 452 18.57 -1.94 13.23
N LYS A 453 19.85 -2.35 13.21
CA LYS A 453 20.70 -2.41 14.41
C LYS A 453 20.74 -1.07 15.12
N PHE A 454 21.04 -0.01 14.40
CA PHE A 454 21.10 1.36 14.92
C PHE A 454 19.79 1.80 15.57
N SER A 455 18.66 1.61 14.88
CA SER A 455 17.32 1.99 15.37
C SER A 455 16.95 1.23 16.66
N LEU A 456 17.24 -0.07 16.74
CA LEU A 456 17.01 -0.88 17.94
C LEU A 456 17.87 -0.42 19.12
N LEU A 457 19.13 -0.02 18.88
CA LEU A 457 20.02 0.49 19.92
C LEU A 457 19.54 1.86 20.43
N LEU A 458 19.10 2.76 19.56
CA LEU A 458 18.48 4.03 19.96
C LEU A 458 17.21 3.78 20.79
N ARG A 459 16.36 2.83 20.34
CA ARG A 459 15.11 2.51 21.06
C ARG A 459 15.39 1.91 22.44
N LEU A 460 16.42 1.12 22.60
CA LEU A 460 16.83 0.55 23.88
C LEU A 460 17.24 1.65 24.88
N LEU A 461 17.86 2.74 24.41
CA LEU A 461 18.24 3.89 25.24
C LEU A 461 17.11 4.88 25.48
N SER A 462 16.08 4.88 24.63
CA SER A 462 14.93 5.78 24.79
C SER A 462 14.24 5.53 26.13
N TYR A 463 13.90 6.59 26.81
CA TYR A 463 13.27 6.55 28.15
C TYR A 463 14.11 5.91 29.26
N GLU A 464 15.45 5.78 29.08
CA GLU A 464 16.35 5.35 30.14
C GLU A 464 17.02 6.54 30.85
N ASP A 465 17.34 6.33 32.13
CA ASP A 465 18.06 7.32 32.94
C ASP A 465 19.53 6.92 33.03
N LYS A 466 20.42 7.88 32.74
CA LYS A 466 21.87 7.68 32.84
C LYS A 466 22.31 7.11 34.18
N GLU A 467 21.77 7.60 35.29
CA GLU A 467 22.18 7.21 36.65
C GLU A 467 21.87 5.73 36.93
N ARG A 468 20.81 5.19 36.28
CA ARG A 468 20.40 3.79 36.48
C ARG A 468 21.21 2.79 35.68
N ILE A 469 21.77 3.20 34.53
CA ILE A 469 22.41 2.27 33.59
C ILE A 469 23.94 2.48 33.48
N ILE A 470 24.50 3.52 34.11
CA ILE A 470 25.93 3.88 33.97
C ILE A 470 26.88 2.80 34.47
N GLU A 471 26.48 1.98 35.44
CA GLU A 471 27.28 0.87 35.99
C GLU A 471 27.26 -0.38 35.10
N ILE A 472 26.39 -0.42 34.09
CA ILE A 472 26.27 -1.57 33.19
C ILE A 472 27.33 -1.47 32.08
N SER A 473 28.26 -2.40 32.06
CA SER A 473 29.29 -2.45 31.01
C SER A 473 29.39 -3.86 30.41
N PRO A 474 29.32 -4.00 29.08
CA PRO A 474 29.01 -2.97 28.09
C PRO A 474 27.54 -2.50 28.17
N LEU A 475 27.31 -1.20 27.91
CA LEU A 475 25.97 -0.63 28.01
C LEU A 475 25.02 -1.20 26.94
N LEU A 476 25.43 -1.16 25.68
CA LEU A 476 24.62 -1.69 24.56
C LEU A 476 25.04 -3.12 24.18
N PRO A 477 24.12 -3.93 23.65
CA PRO A 477 24.40 -5.29 23.16
C PRO A 477 24.98 -5.27 21.75
N SER A 478 25.80 -6.29 21.40
CA SER A 478 26.03 -6.61 19.99
C SER A 478 24.76 -7.21 19.37
N LEU A 479 24.43 -6.82 18.15
CA LEU A 479 23.29 -7.29 17.38
C LEU A 479 23.70 -8.07 16.11
N GLU A 480 24.95 -8.52 16.00
CA GLU A 480 25.46 -9.25 14.82
C GLU A 480 24.69 -10.55 14.56
N ASP A 481 24.37 -11.31 15.62
CA ASP A 481 23.57 -12.53 15.52
C ASP A 481 22.04 -12.28 15.55
N THR A 482 21.62 -11.03 15.69
CA THR A 482 20.21 -10.64 15.80
C THR A 482 19.66 -10.15 14.48
N ILE A 483 20.37 -9.23 13.83
CA ILE A 483 20.01 -8.65 12.53
C ILE A 483 21.09 -9.04 11.53
N ILE A 484 20.73 -9.88 10.58
CA ILE A 484 21.67 -10.62 9.73
C ILE A 484 21.47 -10.20 8.26
N CYS A 485 22.59 -9.89 7.59
CA CYS A 485 22.60 -9.65 6.15
C CYS A 485 22.54 -11.00 5.40
N GLY A 486 21.55 -11.15 4.52
CA GLY A 486 21.41 -12.34 3.69
C GLY A 486 20.02 -12.49 3.07
N ASN A 487 19.97 -13.31 2.02
CA ASN A 487 18.73 -13.59 1.31
C ASN A 487 17.89 -14.63 2.07
N SER A 488 16.77 -14.24 2.65
CA SER A 488 15.87 -15.12 3.40
C SER A 488 15.29 -16.29 2.58
N LEU A 489 15.31 -16.17 1.24
CA LEU A 489 14.75 -17.16 0.32
C LEU A 489 15.79 -18.19 -0.18
N VAL A 490 17.09 -17.88 -0.07
CA VAL A 490 18.18 -18.70 -0.62
C VAL A 490 19.17 -19.04 0.48
N ASP A 491 19.33 -20.32 0.79
CA ASP A 491 20.33 -20.82 1.72
C ASP A 491 21.64 -21.14 0.97
N GLU A 492 22.80 -21.11 1.62
CA GLU A 492 24.09 -21.49 1.00
C GLU A 492 24.07 -22.86 0.33
N ARG A 493 23.33 -23.83 0.90
CA ARG A 493 23.17 -25.17 0.33
C ARG A 493 22.34 -25.25 -0.95
N ASP A 494 21.58 -24.21 -1.25
CA ASP A 494 20.78 -24.13 -2.48
C ASP A 494 21.64 -23.72 -3.68
N VAL A 495 22.89 -23.30 -3.42
CA VAL A 495 23.80 -22.72 -4.42
C VAL A 495 25.12 -23.50 -4.43
N ASP A 496 25.55 -23.95 -5.60
CA ASP A 496 26.86 -24.58 -5.76
C ASP A 496 27.94 -23.52 -6.00
N ILE A 497 28.52 -23.02 -4.91
CA ILE A 497 29.56 -21.99 -4.94
C ILE A 497 30.80 -22.45 -5.75
N THR A 498 31.04 -23.76 -5.86
CA THR A 498 32.22 -24.30 -6.56
C THR A 498 32.17 -24.15 -8.08
N THR A 499 30.97 -23.94 -8.63
CA THR A 499 30.72 -23.76 -10.06
C THR A 499 30.50 -22.32 -10.49
N MET A 500 30.46 -21.39 -9.54
CA MET A 500 30.18 -19.95 -9.79
C MET A 500 31.44 -19.20 -10.19
N SER A 501 31.27 -18.20 -11.08
CA SER A 501 32.29 -17.19 -11.32
C SER A 501 32.34 -16.18 -10.14
N TYR A 502 33.44 -15.43 -10.04
CA TYR A 502 33.54 -14.36 -9.02
C TYR A 502 32.44 -13.31 -9.19
N GLU A 503 32.14 -12.92 -10.43
CA GLU A 503 31.09 -11.95 -10.75
C GLU A 503 29.70 -12.46 -10.35
N GLU A 504 29.41 -13.74 -10.55
CA GLU A 504 28.15 -14.36 -10.11
C GLU A 504 28.05 -14.44 -8.59
N SER A 505 29.17 -14.58 -7.88
CA SER A 505 29.19 -14.66 -6.41
C SER A 505 28.94 -13.31 -5.73
N GLU A 506 29.23 -12.18 -6.41
CA GLU A 506 28.92 -10.83 -5.90
C GLU A 506 27.42 -10.49 -5.97
N ASP A 507 26.69 -11.10 -6.92
CA ASP A 507 25.27 -10.85 -7.13
C ASP A 507 24.35 -11.68 -6.20
N ILE A 508 24.89 -12.63 -5.45
CA ILE A 508 24.12 -13.54 -4.58
C ILE A 508 24.63 -13.42 -3.15
N VAL A 509 23.72 -13.11 -2.22
CA VAL A 509 23.99 -13.09 -0.78
C VAL A 509 23.17 -14.20 -0.11
N PRO A 510 23.58 -15.49 -0.24
CA PRO A 510 22.80 -16.57 0.36
C PRO A 510 22.85 -16.45 1.90
N MET A 511 21.79 -16.91 2.56
CA MET A 511 21.77 -17.00 4.01
C MET A 511 22.65 -18.15 4.49
N VAL A 512 23.46 -17.90 5.48
CA VAL A 512 24.31 -18.94 6.12
C VAL A 512 23.45 -20.11 6.59
N ASN A 513 23.80 -21.34 6.20
CA ASN A 513 22.99 -22.54 6.44
C ASN A 513 22.53 -22.73 7.89
N GLN A 514 23.42 -22.44 8.85
CA GLN A 514 23.15 -22.68 10.27
C GLN A 514 22.06 -21.79 10.85
N VAL A 515 21.74 -20.66 10.21
CA VAL A 515 20.77 -19.69 10.74
C VAL A 515 19.38 -20.31 10.79
N PHE A 516 18.84 -20.77 9.66
CA PHE A 516 17.47 -21.29 9.60
C PHE A 516 17.35 -22.77 10.01
N ASP A 517 18.45 -23.50 10.11
CA ASP A 517 18.46 -24.87 10.62
C ASP A 517 18.24 -24.93 12.14
N THR A 518 18.67 -23.89 12.86
CA THR A 518 18.64 -23.85 14.33
C THR A 518 17.48 -23.03 14.89
N ILE A 519 16.84 -22.18 14.06
CA ILE A 519 15.80 -21.25 14.52
C ILE A 519 14.45 -21.65 13.93
N LYS A 520 13.46 -21.84 14.80
CA LYS A 520 12.04 -21.83 14.48
C LYS A 520 11.36 -20.71 15.25
N PHE A 521 10.48 -19.98 14.60
CA PHE A 521 9.88 -18.76 15.13
C PHE A 521 8.58 -19.03 15.88
N ASP A 522 8.36 -18.32 16.96
CA ASP A 522 7.06 -18.21 17.62
C ASP A 522 6.14 -17.24 16.88
N VAL A 523 6.75 -16.16 16.33
CA VAL A 523 6.06 -15.14 15.55
C VAL A 523 6.93 -14.75 14.36
N ILE A 524 6.34 -14.70 13.16
CA ILE A 524 6.90 -14.02 11.99
C ILE A 524 5.95 -12.89 11.60
N ILE A 525 6.48 -11.67 11.52
CA ILE A 525 5.75 -10.46 11.17
C ILE A 525 6.53 -9.65 10.15
N GLY A 526 5.86 -9.07 9.15
CA GLY A 526 6.57 -8.25 8.17
C GLY A 526 5.74 -7.83 6.97
N ASN A 527 6.37 -7.06 6.10
CA ASN A 527 5.87 -6.61 4.81
C ASN A 527 6.87 -7.03 3.71
N PRO A 528 6.70 -8.21 3.08
CA PRO A 528 7.64 -8.70 2.08
C PRO A 528 7.63 -7.85 0.79
N PRO A 529 8.72 -7.87 -0.01
CA PRO A 529 8.79 -7.09 -1.25
C PRO A 529 7.81 -7.58 -2.32
N TYR A 530 7.11 -6.63 -3.00
CA TYR A 530 6.13 -6.90 -4.07
C TYR A 530 6.77 -6.74 -5.44
N LEU A 531 7.39 -7.80 -5.97
CA LEU A 531 8.02 -7.83 -7.28
C LEU A 531 7.32 -8.85 -8.18
N GLN A 532 6.86 -8.39 -9.35
CA GLN A 532 6.29 -9.28 -10.36
C GLN A 532 7.38 -10.06 -11.12
N THR A 533 7.04 -11.16 -11.76
CA THR A 533 7.97 -12.02 -12.52
C THR A 533 8.89 -11.22 -13.46
N LYS A 534 8.37 -10.19 -14.14
CA LYS A 534 9.18 -9.36 -15.04
C LYS A 534 10.27 -8.61 -14.28
N GLU A 535 9.90 -8.01 -13.16
CA GLU A 535 10.82 -7.25 -12.30
C GLU A 535 11.84 -8.16 -11.63
N ILE A 536 11.42 -9.37 -11.23
CA ILE A 536 12.33 -10.40 -10.72
C ILE A 536 13.39 -10.76 -11.75
N ILE A 537 13.00 -11.01 -13.01
CA ILE A 537 13.93 -11.34 -14.10
C ILE A 537 14.91 -10.19 -14.40
N GLU A 538 14.46 -8.94 -14.29
CA GLU A 538 15.28 -7.75 -14.54
C GLU A 538 16.25 -7.41 -13.38
N SER A 539 15.94 -7.84 -12.14
CA SER A 539 16.67 -7.44 -10.94
C SER A 539 17.40 -8.57 -10.21
N THR A 540 17.20 -9.82 -10.60
CA THR A 540 17.68 -10.99 -9.86
C THR A 540 18.58 -11.85 -10.76
N SER A 541 19.63 -12.47 -10.21
CA SER A 541 20.52 -13.35 -10.96
C SER A 541 19.80 -14.61 -11.47
N ASN A 542 20.28 -15.18 -12.58
CA ASN A 542 19.72 -16.42 -13.14
C ASN A 542 19.86 -17.60 -12.16
N ILE A 543 20.90 -17.62 -11.36
CA ILE A 543 21.15 -18.67 -10.37
C ILE A 543 20.05 -18.60 -9.29
N GLU A 544 19.82 -17.42 -8.75
CA GLU A 544 18.78 -17.19 -7.75
C GLU A 544 17.36 -17.52 -8.30
N ILE A 545 17.06 -17.14 -9.55
CA ILE A 545 15.80 -17.50 -10.22
C ILE A 545 15.64 -19.04 -10.35
N ASN A 546 16.72 -19.76 -10.61
CA ASN A 546 16.69 -21.24 -10.67
C ASN A 546 16.43 -21.84 -9.29
N VAL A 547 17.04 -21.30 -8.22
CA VAL A 547 16.72 -21.70 -6.85
C VAL A 547 15.24 -21.48 -6.54
N TYR A 548 14.68 -20.33 -6.90
CA TYR A 548 13.26 -20.06 -6.71
C TYR A 548 12.36 -21.12 -7.36
N LYS A 549 12.64 -21.49 -8.60
CA LYS A 549 11.85 -22.48 -9.36
C LYS A 549 11.96 -23.91 -8.81
N THR A 550 13.07 -24.25 -8.18
CA THR A 550 13.32 -25.61 -7.66
C THR A 550 12.86 -25.77 -6.22
N LYS A 551 13.00 -24.71 -5.42
CA LYS A 551 12.73 -24.73 -3.97
C LYS A 551 11.28 -24.45 -3.61
N TYR A 552 10.61 -23.50 -4.32
CA TYR A 552 9.30 -23.01 -3.92
C TYR A 552 8.18 -23.55 -4.81
N SER A 553 7.18 -24.19 -4.22
CA SER A 553 5.99 -24.69 -4.91
C SER A 553 5.09 -23.55 -5.41
N SER A 554 5.12 -22.40 -4.76
CA SER A 554 4.37 -21.19 -5.13
C SER A 554 4.85 -20.51 -6.43
N VAL A 555 6.02 -20.90 -6.95
CA VAL A 555 6.55 -20.39 -8.22
C VAL A 555 5.82 -21.03 -9.40
N TYR A 556 4.77 -20.35 -9.85
CA TYR A 556 3.89 -20.83 -10.92
C TYR A 556 3.45 -19.70 -11.84
N LYS A 557 3.51 -19.89 -13.16
CA LYS A 557 3.16 -18.87 -14.17
C LYS A 557 3.89 -17.54 -13.93
N GLN A 558 3.14 -16.43 -13.90
CA GLN A 558 3.65 -15.08 -13.58
C GLN A 558 3.51 -14.81 -12.10
N TYR A 559 4.38 -15.41 -11.30
CA TYR A 559 4.39 -15.28 -9.83
C TYR A 559 4.94 -13.94 -9.34
N ASP A 560 4.59 -13.59 -8.12
CA ASP A 560 5.14 -12.44 -7.38
C ASP A 560 6.13 -12.91 -6.29
N LYS A 561 7.12 -12.08 -5.96
CA LYS A 561 8.17 -12.43 -4.98
C LYS A 561 7.60 -12.74 -3.59
N TYR A 562 6.56 -12.01 -3.15
CA TYR A 562 5.93 -12.24 -1.84
C TYR A 562 5.29 -13.64 -1.70
N PHE A 563 4.98 -14.35 -2.79
CA PHE A 563 4.50 -15.74 -2.72
C PHE A 563 5.51 -16.65 -2.01
N MET A 564 6.78 -16.50 -2.38
CA MET A 564 7.89 -17.25 -1.78
C MET A 564 8.13 -16.85 -0.33
N PHE A 565 7.96 -15.56 0.02
CA PHE A 565 8.06 -15.11 1.40
C PHE A 565 6.96 -15.70 2.29
N ILE A 566 5.71 -15.83 1.79
CA ILE A 566 4.63 -16.53 2.51
C ILE A 566 5.03 -17.99 2.73
N GLU A 567 5.44 -18.71 1.67
CA GLU A 567 5.85 -20.12 1.74
C GLU A 567 7.01 -20.29 2.73
N ARG A 568 8.05 -19.45 2.63
CA ARG A 568 9.22 -19.49 3.52
C ARG A 568 8.88 -19.21 4.99
N ALA A 569 8.08 -18.20 5.25
CA ALA A 569 7.64 -17.86 6.61
C ALA A 569 6.89 -19.04 7.26
N LEU A 570 5.99 -19.67 6.50
CA LEU A 570 5.24 -20.82 6.98
C LEU A 570 6.13 -22.06 7.22
N GLU A 571 7.23 -22.23 6.46
CA GLU A 571 8.19 -23.30 6.72
C GLU A 571 9.05 -23.06 7.98
N LEU A 572 9.29 -21.80 8.34
CA LEU A 572 10.14 -21.42 9.47
C LEU A 572 9.38 -21.28 10.79
N ILE A 573 8.05 -21.25 10.78
CA ILE A 573 7.23 -21.09 11.97
C ILE A 573 7.17 -22.39 12.80
N LYS A 574 7.07 -22.27 14.13
CA LYS A 574 6.75 -23.38 15.03
C LYS A 574 5.32 -23.86 14.81
N LYS A 575 4.99 -25.08 15.27
CA LYS A 575 3.65 -25.66 15.12
C LYS A 575 2.54 -24.80 15.74
N ASP A 576 2.82 -24.15 16.83
CA ASP A 576 1.93 -23.22 17.56
C ASP A 576 2.30 -21.75 17.34
N GLY A 577 3.14 -21.48 16.34
CA GLY A 577 3.57 -20.13 15.99
C GLY A 577 2.56 -19.40 15.11
N ILE A 578 2.70 -18.09 15.04
CA ILE A 578 1.82 -17.17 14.30
C ILE A 578 2.63 -16.46 13.23
N THR A 579 2.16 -16.50 11.99
CA THR A 579 2.71 -15.69 10.89
C THR A 579 1.68 -14.65 10.48
N ILE A 580 2.04 -13.35 10.50
CA ILE A 580 1.19 -12.27 10.02
C ILE A 580 1.95 -11.41 9.01
N LEU A 581 1.38 -11.25 7.82
CA LEU A 581 2.02 -10.53 6.73
C LEU A 581 1.06 -9.51 6.10
N LEU A 582 1.61 -8.36 5.73
CA LEU A 582 0.94 -7.40 4.86
C LEU A 582 1.27 -7.79 3.42
N VAL A 583 0.27 -8.17 2.63
CA VAL A 583 0.49 -8.68 1.27
C VAL A 583 -0.55 -8.14 0.29
N PRO A 584 -0.24 -8.02 -1.01
CA PRO A 584 -1.24 -7.67 -2.01
C PRO A 584 -2.42 -8.64 -2.00
N ASN A 585 -3.65 -8.12 -1.93
CA ASN A 585 -4.87 -8.94 -1.88
C ASN A 585 -5.17 -9.70 -3.18
N LYS A 586 -4.52 -9.35 -4.28
CA LYS A 586 -4.69 -10.00 -5.59
C LYS A 586 -4.38 -11.51 -5.56
N PHE A 587 -3.58 -12.03 -4.60
CA PHE A 587 -3.32 -13.46 -4.52
C PHE A 587 -4.57 -14.30 -4.17
N PHE A 588 -5.65 -13.68 -3.68
CA PHE A 588 -6.92 -14.37 -3.46
C PHE A 588 -7.53 -14.88 -4.78
N THR A 589 -7.30 -14.14 -5.89
CA THR A 589 -8.05 -14.35 -7.13
C THR A 589 -7.18 -14.67 -8.35
N VAL A 590 -5.93 -14.16 -8.44
CA VAL A 590 -5.11 -14.35 -9.65
C VAL A 590 -4.71 -15.82 -9.86
N GLY A 591 -4.79 -16.28 -11.11
CA GLY A 591 -4.45 -17.68 -11.48
C GLY A 591 -2.98 -18.06 -11.20
N ALA A 592 -2.07 -17.08 -11.16
CA ALA A 592 -0.67 -17.32 -10.80
C ALA A 592 -0.48 -17.76 -9.33
N ALA A 593 -1.40 -17.38 -8.43
CA ALA A 593 -1.35 -17.76 -7.02
C ALA A 593 -2.01 -19.10 -6.69
N MET A 594 -2.50 -19.85 -7.67
CA MET A 594 -3.18 -21.12 -7.48
C MET A 594 -2.36 -22.10 -6.61
N LYS A 595 -1.07 -22.23 -6.90
CA LYS A 595 -0.18 -23.12 -6.13
C LYS A 595 0.09 -22.62 -4.72
N LEU A 596 0.15 -21.31 -4.53
CA LEU A 596 0.27 -20.73 -3.19
C LEU A 596 -1.01 -20.99 -2.36
N ARG A 597 -2.19 -20.79 -2.95
CA ARG A 597 -3.47 -21.09 -2.28
C ARG A 597 -3.58 -22.57 -1.91
N GLU A 598 -3.19 -23.47 -2.84
CA GLU A 598 -3.12 -24.91 -2.57
C GLU A 598 -2.15 -25.22 -1.40
N PHE A 599 -0.98 -24.59 -1.37
CA PHE A 599 0.01 -24.76 -0.29
C PHE A 599 -0.56 -24.33 1.07
N ILE A 600 -1.18 -23.16 1.13
CA ILE A 600 -1.80 -22.64 2.35
C ILE A 600 -2.92 -23.56 2.85
N THR A 601 -3.86 -23.92 1.99
CA THR A 601 -5.06 -24.67 2.39
C THR A 601 -4.80 -26.14 2.71
N LYS A 602 -3.75 -26.75 2.14
CA LYS A 602 -3.43 -28.17 2.35
C LYS A 602 -2.43 -28.44 3.46
N LYS A 603 -1.51 -27.51 3.73
CA LYS A 603 -0.40 -27.74 4.68
C LYS A 603 -0.47 -26.86 5.92
N TYR A 604 -1.05 -25.68 5.80
CA TYR A 604 -1.13 -24.68 6.86
C TYR A 604 -2.58 -24.23 7.03
N GLY A 605 -2.84 -23.15 7.75
CA GLY A 605 -4.18 -22.62 7.96
C GLY A 605 -4.18 -21.09 7.91
N LEU A 606 -5.38 -20.54 7.97
CA LEU A 606 -5.65 -19.12 8.12
C LEU A 606 -6.34 -18.90 9.46
N THR A 607 -6.03 -17.80 10.13
CA THR A 607 -6.72 -17.37 11.36
C THR A 607 -7.66 -16.20 11.04
N PHE A 608 -7.12 -15.17 10.39
CA PHE A 608 -7.95 -14.08 9.90
C PHE A 608 -7.36 -13.41 8.65
N ILE A 609 -8.23 -12.69 7.94
CA ILE A 609 -7.89 -11.78 6.86
C ILE A 609 -8.61 -10.45 7.10
N ILE A 610 -7.86 -9.33 7.10
CA ILE A 610 -8.40 -7.98 7.02
C ILE A 610 -8.05 -7.44 5.63
N ASP A 611 -9.05 -7.34 4.76
CA ASP A 611 -8.88 -6.91 3.36
C ASP A 611 -9.21 -5.41 3.24
N PHE A 612 -8.27 -4.62 2.77
CA PHE A 612 -8.47 -3.20 2.51
C PHE A 612 -9.12 -2.92 1.15
N LYS A 613 -9.43 -3.96 0.37
CA LYS A 613 -10.02 -3.84 -0.98
C LYS A 613 -9.25 -2.83 -1.83
N THR A 614 -9.90 -1.72 -2.23
CA THR A 614 -9.32 -0.62 -3.02
C THR A 614 -8.86 0.57 -2.17
N THR A 615 -8.96 0.48 -0.84
CA THR A 615 -8.45 1.51 0.06
C THR A 615 -6.93 1.63 -0.08
N GLN A 616 -6.46 2.84 -0.34
CA GLN A 616 -5.03 3.11 -0.44
C GLN A 616 -4.41 3.17 0.97
N VAL A 617 -3.63 2.17 1.29
CA VAL A 617 -2.88 2.08 2.55
C VAL A 617 -1.54 2.82 2.46
N PHE A 618 -0.92 2.81 1.29
CA PHE A 618 0.39 3.43 1.06
C PHE A 618 0.27 4.81 0.39
N HIS A 619 1.14 5.74 0.78
CA HIS A 619 1.23 7.04 0.12
C HIS A 619 2.01 6.94 -1.21
N GLY A 620 1.39 7.42 -2.30
CA GLY A 620 2.05 7.56 -3.61
C GLY A 620 2.26 6.26 -4.40
N VAL A 621 1.82 5.11 -3.89
CA VAL A 621 1.89 3.81 -4.58
C VAL A 621 0.52 3.12 -4.52
N ILE A 622 0.01 2.73 -5.68
CA ILE A 622 -1.28 2.00 -5.77
C ILE A 622 -1.00 0.50 -5.60
N ASN A 623 -1.04 0.03 -4.36
CA ASN A 623 -1.05 -1.40 -4.02
C ASN A 623 -2.24 -1.67 -3.11
N TYR A 624 -3.16 -2.51 -3.54
CA TYR A 624 -4.27 -2.97 -2.73
C TYR A 624 -3.82 -4.18 -1.91
N VAL A 625 -3.91 -4.08 -0.61
CA VAL A 625 -3.32 -5.04 0.33
C VAL A 625 -4.35 -5.63 1.28
N ALA A 626 -3.95 -6.72 1.91
CA ALA A 626 -4.63 -7.32 3.04
C ALA A 626 -3.61 -7.68 4.14
N ILE A 627 -4.04 -7.61 5.38
CA ILE A 627 -3.34 -8.23 6.51
C ILE A 627 -3.84 -9.67 6.58
N VAL A 628 -2.91 -10.62 6.50
CA VAL A 628 -3.22 -12.05 6.54
C VAL A 628 -2.47 -12.70 7.68
N GLN A 629 -3.22 -13.29 8.61
CA GLN A 629 -2.64 -14.13 9.67
C GLN A 629 -2.86 -15.60 9.33
N PHE A 630 -1.74 -16.31 9.30
CA PHE A 630 -1.68 -17.74 9.09
C PHE A 630 -1.55 -18.45 10.43
N GLY A 631 -2.23 -19.58 10.56
CA GLY A 631 -2.26 -20.40 11.76
C GLY A 631 -2.01 -21.88 11.48
N ASN A 632 -2.39 -22.71 12.45
CA ASN A 632 -2.24 -24.14 12.34
C ASN A 632 -3.32 -24.75 11.44
N TYR A 633 -2.98 -25.77 10.65
CA TYR A 633 -3.90 -26.53 9.79
C TYR A 633 -5.06 -27.22 10.56
N SER A 634 -4.95 -27.38 11.89
CA SER A 634 -6.04 -27.94 12.70
C SER A 634 -7.32 -27.09 12.68
N ASP A 635 -7.19 -25.79 12.49
CA ASP A 635 -8.31 -24.86 12.46
C ASP A 635 -8.80 -24.73 11.02
N LYS A 636 -9.94 -25.40 10.74
CA LYS A 636 -10.51 -25.40 9.40
C LYS A 636 -11.30 -24.13 9.08
N THR A 637 -11.40 -23.19 10.00
CA THR A 637 -12.14 -21.94 9.84
C THR A 637 -11.25 -20.73 10.10
N PHE A 638 -11.54 -19.63 9.40
CA PHE A 638 -10.88 -18.35 9.61
C PHE A 638 -11.89 -17.20 9.52
N GLN A 639 -11.50 -16.04 10.01
CA GLN A 639 -12.31 -14.82 9.95
C GLN A 639 -11.92 -13.95 8.77
N TYR A 640 -12.90 -13.44 8.04
CA TYR A 640 -12.70 -12.47 6.95
C TYR A 640 -13.42 -11.17 7.24
N SER A 641 -12.72 -10.06 7.13
CA SER A 641 -13.24 -8.71 7.32
C SER A 641 -12.73 -7.75 6.25
N VAL A 642 -13.50 -6.70 5.96
CA VAL A 642 -13.11 -5.60 5.08
C VAL A 642 -12.96 -4.34 5.92
N ALA A 643 -11.85 -3.63 5.75
CA ALA A 643 -11.60 -2.34 6.38
C ALA A 643 -11.66 -1.21 5.35
N VAL A 644 -12.41 -0.16 5.66
CA VAL A 644 -12.55 1.05 4.81
C VAL A 644 -11.48 2.09 5.10
N SER A 645 -10.77 1.94 6.22
CA SER A 645 -9.60 2.74 6.61
C SER A 645 -8.71 1.91 7.54
N VAL A 646 -7.48 2.37 7.77
CA VAL A 646 -6.59 1.69 8.73
C VAL A 646 -7.15 1.78 10.14
N ASP A 647 -7.70 2.93 10.53
CA ASP A 647 -8.28 3.12 11.86
C ASP A 647 -9.50 2.22 12.09
N SER A 648 -10.36 2.05 11.07
CA SER A 648 -11.50 1.13 11.16
C SER A 648 -11.07 -0.34 11.32
N ALA A 649 -9.88 -0.71 10.86
CA ALA A 649 -9.35 -2.06 11.01
C ALA A 649 -9.05 -2.45 12.47
N PHE A 650 -8.76 -1.48 13.35
CA PHE A 650 -8.59 -1.71 14.78
C PHE A 650 -9.89 -2.04 15.51
N GLU A 651 -11.01 -1.51 15.03
CA GLU A 651 -12.35 -1.72 15.62
C GLU A 651 -12.98 -3.06 15.21
N ILE A 652 -12.32 -3.80 14.30
CA ILE A 652 -12.80 -5.12 13.87
C ILE A 652 -12.50 -6.13 14.97
N GLU A 653 -13.51 -6.49 15.77
CA GLU A 653 -13.40 -7.56 16.76
C GLU A 653 -13.66 -8.94 16.15
N ASN A 654 -14.65 -9.04 15.27
CA ASN A 654 -15.08 -10.30 14.66
C ASN A 654 -15.32 -10.13 13.15
N GLY A 655 -14.86 -11.10 12.39
CA GLY A 655 -15.10 -11.22 10.96
C GLY A 655 -16.14 -12.28 10.61
N LEU A 656 -16.52 -12.33 9.34
CA LEU A 656 -17.35 -13.42 8.83
C LEU A 656 -16.53 -14.71 8.80
N ILE A 657 -17.05 -15.77 9.42
CA ILE A 657 -16.38 -17.07 9.49
C ILE A 657 -16.47 -17.79 8.15
N TYR A 658 -15.34 -18.24 7.65
CA TYR A 658 -15.17 -19.05 6.44
C TYR A 658 -14.62 -20.43 6.78
N ASP A 659 -15.10 -21.45 6.07
CA ASP A 659 -14.56 -22.81 6.10
C ASP A 659 -13.50 -22.96 5.00
N MET A 660 -12.24 -23.18 5.39
CA MET A 660 -11.12 -23.35 4.44
C MET A 660 -11.29 -24.55 3.52
N THR A 661 -12.02 -25.59 3.94
CA THR A 661 -12.22 -26.81 3.14
C THR A 661 -13.11 -26.55 1.92
N LYS A 662 -13.86 -25.44 1.94
CA LYS A 662 -14.73 -25.00 0.83
C LYS A 662 -14.06 -23.99 -0.10
N LEU A 663 -12.82 -23.55 0.21
CA LEU A 663 -12.10 -22.61 -0.65
C LEU A 663 -11.57 -23.33 -1.88
N GLU A 664 -11.96 -22.83 -3.06
CA GLU A 664 -11.43 -23.31 -4.33
C GLU A 664 -9.96 -22.90 -4.52
N THR A 665 -9.16 -23.76 -5.16
CA THR A 665 -7.77 -23.43 -5.45
C THR A 665 -7.63 -22.46 -6.61
N SER A 666 -8.63 -22.39 -7.50
CA SER A 666 -8.68 -21.47 -8.65
C SER A 666 -8.73 -20.02 -8.19
N HIS A 667 -9.56 -19.71 -7.20
CA HIS A 667 -9.70 -18.40 -6.54
C HIS A 667 -10.39 -18.55 -5.18
N TRP A 668 -10.28 -17.53 -4.32
CA TRP A 668 -11.03 -17.44 -3.07
C TRP A 668 -12.14 -16.41 -3.19
N PHE A 669 -13.39 -16.86 -3.08
CA PHE A 669 -14.55 -15.98 -3.08
C PHE A 669 -14.76 -15.40 -1.68
N LEU A 670 -14.25 -14.18 -1.45
CA LEU A 670 -14.27 -13.54 -0.12
C LEU A 670 -15.12 -12.27 -0.15
N THR A 671 -16.25 -12.29 0.59
CA THR A 671 -17.19 -11.17 0.73
C THR A 671 -17.73 -11.08 2.16
N GLN A 672 -18.10 -9.87 2.60
CA GLN A 672 -18.84 -9.68 3.86
C GLN A 672 -20.35 -9.82 3.70
N ASP A 673 -20.86 -9.88 2.47
CA ASP A 673 -22.27 -10.10 2.20
C ASP A 673 -22.63 -11.59 2.35
N ILE A 674 -23.24 -11.93 3.48
CA ILE A 674 -23.63 -13.30 3.82
C ILE A 674 -24.64 -13.84 2.80
N LYS A 675 -25.57 -13.00 2.32
CA LYS A 675 -26.58 -13.41 1.34
C LYS A 675 -25.91 -13.79 0.02
N LEU A 676 -25.02 -12.93 -0.47
CA LEU A 676 -24.25 -13.17 -1.70
C LEU A 676 -23.41 -14.45 -1.58
N ARG A 677 -22.71 -14.63 -0.44
CA ARG A 677 -21.91 -15.84 -0.19
C ARG A 677 -22.77 -17.10 -0.27
N ASN A 678 -23.88 -17.15 0.47
CA ASN A 678 -24.74 -18.33 0.51
C ASN A 678 -25.35 -18.62 -0.87
N GLN A 679 -25.76 -17.59 -1.61
CA GLN A 679 -26.26 -17.73 -2.98
C GLN A 679 -25.17 -18.26 -3.92
N TYR A 680 -23.94 -17.76 -3.79
CA TYR A 680 -22.78 -18.21 -4.60
C TYR A 680 -22.44 -19.67 -4.30
N GLU A 681 -22.28 -20.05 -3.03
CA GLU A 681 -22.01 -21.43 -2.62
C GLU A 681 -23.10 -22.39 -3.14
N PHE A 682 -24.37 -22.02 -3.00
CA PHE A 682 -25.49 -22.78 -3.55
C PHE A 682 -25.41 -22.91 -5.09
N ALA A 683 -25.14 -21.81 -5.78
CA ALA A 683 -25.06 -21.80 -7.23
C ALA A 683 -23.89 -22.65 -7.75
N MET A 684 -22.73 -22.57 -7.10
CA MET A 684 -21.56 -23.39 -7.48
C MET A 684 -21.78 -24.88 -7.27
N GLU A 685 -22.55 -25.25 -6.25
CA GLU A 685 -22.87 -26.66 -5.98
C GLU A 685 -23.94 -27.23 -6.95
N HIS A 686 -24.89 -26.39 -7.39
CA HIS A 686 -26.10 -26.87 -8.06
C HIS A 686 -26.29 -26.40 -9.51
N PHE A 687 -25.58 -25.34 -9.95
CA PHE A 687 -25.70 -24.84 -11.31
C PHE A 687 -24.53 -25.31 -12.17
N PRO A 688 -24.75 -25.58 -13.45
CA PRO A 688 -23.63 -25.84 -14.37
C PRO A 688 -22.79 -24.57 -14.53
N ASN A 689 -21.55 -24.76 -14.89
CA ASN A 689 -20.67 -23.65 -15.24
C ASN A 689 -21.11 -23.00 -16.56
N ILE A 690 -20.93 -21.66 -16.67
CA ILE A 690 -21.33 -20.91 -17.88
C ILE A 690 -20.57 -21.36 -19.13
N GLU A 691 -19.38 -21.93 -18.99
CA GLU A 691 -18.63 -22.52 -20.10
C GLU A 691 -19.30 -23.73 -20.74
N THR A 692 -20.33 -24.29 -20.12
CA THR A 692 -21.22 -25.27 -20.80
C THR A 692 -22.00 -24.63 -21.94
N ALA A 693 -22.23 -23.31 -21.89
CA ALA A 693 -23.02 -22.58 -22.87
C ALA A 693 -22.18 -21.69 -23.83
N VAL A 694 -21.02 -21.19 -23.36
CA VAL A 694 -20.18 -20.28 -24.14
C VAL A 694 -18.70 -20.68 -24.12
N VAL A 695 -17.94 -20.15 -25.09
CA VAL A 695 -16.49 -20.20 -25.10
C VAL A 695 -15.95 -18.77 -25.01
N PRO A 696 -15.27 -18.40 -23.91
CA PRO A 696 -14.62 -17.11 -23.79
C PRO A 696 -13.32 -17.07 -24.59
N VAL A 697 -13.15 -16.06 -25.44
CA VAL A 697 -11.95 -15.88 -26.27
C VAL A 697 -11.47 -14.43 -26.24
N ASN A 698 -10.17 -14.23 -26.25
CA ASN A 698 -9.56 -12.90 -26.38
C ASN A 698 -9.65 -12.42 -27.85
N GLY A 699 -9.72 -11.10 -28.03
CA GLY A 699 -9.69 -10.47 -29.34
C GLY A 699 -8.36 -10.68 -30.11
N ILE A 700 -8.24 -10.05 -31.27
CA ILE A 700 -7.02 -10.11 -32.09
C ILE A 700 -5.89 -9.25 -31.49
N GLN A 701 -4.65 -9.69 -31.70
CA GLN A 701 -3.45 -8.94 -31.29
C GLN A 701 -2.55 -8.66 -32.51
N THR A 702 -2.65 -7.44 -33.04
CA THR A 702 -1.85 -7.01 -34.18
C THR A 702 -0.39 -6.77 -33.83
N SER A 703 -0.09 -6.35 -32.60
CA SER A 703 1.20 -5.85 -32.12
C SER A 703 1.74 -4.63 -32.89
N ALA A 704 0.88 -3.98 -33.70
CA ALA A 704 1.17 -2.72 -34.41
C ALA A 704 -0.15 -2.00 -34.75
N ASN A 705 -0.94 -1.67 -33.73
CA ASN A 705 -2.25 -1.04 -33.90
C ASN A 705 -2.21 0.25 -34.71
N ASN A 706 -1.11 1.02 -34.62
CA ASN A 706 -0.89 2.25 -35.39
C ASN A 706 -0.83 2.06 -36.91
N VAL A 707 -0.56 0.84 -37.38
CA VAL A 707 -0.53 0.50 -38.83
C VAL A 707 -1.78 -0.27 -39.23
N PHE A 708 -2.21 -1.25 -38.44
CA PHE A 708 -3.33 -2.13 -38.83
C PHE A 708 -4.72 -1.54 -38.58
N LEU A 709 -4.86 -0.52 -37.71
CA LEU A 709 -6.15 0.10 -37.39
C LEU A 709 -6.32 1.45 -38.09
N ILE A 710 -7.46 1.64 -38.75
CA ILE A 710 -7.84 2.89 -39.41
C ILE A 710 -9.06 3.44 -38.70
N GLU A 711 -8.97 4.60 -38.10
CA GLU A 711 -10.14 5.28 -37.53
C GLU A 711 -11.07 5.80 -38.62
N LYS A 712 -12.35 5.46 -38.60
CA LYS A 712 -13.32 5.83 -39.62
C LYS A 712 -13.42 7.35 -39.85
N LYS A 713 -13.12 8.17 -38.85
CA LYS A 713 -13.14 9.63 -38.95
C LYS A 713 -12.04 10.21 -39.86
N TYR A 714 -10.99 9.44 -40.18
CA TYR A 714 -9.90 9.88 -41.07
C TYR A 714 -10.10 9.45 -42.53
N ILE A 715 -11.20 8.73 -42.83
CA ILE A 715 -11.55 8.36 -44.22
C ILE A 715 -12.09 9.60 -44.93
N VAL A 716 -11.42 9.99 -46.02
CA VAL A 716 -11.79 11.15 -46.81
C VAL A 716 -12.56 10.79 -48.08
N GLU A 717 -12.39 9.58 -48.58
CA GLU A 717 -13.08 9.08 -49.78
C GLU A 717 -13.35 7.58 -49.67
N GLU A 718 -14.51 7.18 -50.16
CA GLU A 718 -14.91 5.76 -50.19
C GLU A 718 -15.48 5.40 -51.53
N THR A 719 -14.75 4.56 -52.27
CA THR A 719 -15.18 4.01 -53.54
C THR A 719 -15.84 2.64 -53.37
N LYS A 720 -16.28 1.99 -54.45
CA LYS A 720 -16.83 0.63 -54.40
C LYS A 720 -15.78 -0.40 -53.94
N GLU A 721 -14.52 -0.22 -54.31
CA GLU A 721 -13.43 -1.19 -54.10
C GLU A 721 -12.44 -0.79 -52.98
N ASN A 722 -12.23 0.52 -52.80
CA ASN A 722 -11.22 1.06 -51.89
C ASN A 722 -11.77 2.10 -50.92
N ILE A 723 -11.07 2.29 -49.78
CA ILE A 723 -11.14 3.51 -48.96
C ILE A 723 -9.86 4.29 -49.14
N ILE A 724 -9.97 5.64 -49.05
CA ILE A 724 -8.81 6.54 -48.96
C ILE A 724 -8.87 7.27 -47.62
N PHE A 725 -7.79 7.23 -46.88
CA PHE A 725 -7.70 7.90 -45.58
C PHE A 725 -6.43 8.73 -45.44
N GLU A 726 -6.46 9.69 -44.52
CA GLU A 726 -5.39 10.63 -44.27
C GLU A 726 -4.71 10.39 -42.94
N VAL A 727 -3.36 10.40 -42.92
CA VAL A 727 -2.54 10.33 -41.73
C VAL A 727 -1.71 11.60 -41.58
N ASN A 728 -1.84 12.28 -40.42
CA ASN A 728 -1.05 13.49 -40.12
C ASN A 728 0.33 13.08 -39.55
N LYS A 729 1.40 13.20 -40.30
CA LYS A 729 2.80 13.03 -39.84
C LYS A 729 3.49 14.41 -39.81
N LYS A 730 3.76 14.95 -38.60
CA LYS A 730 4.69 16.08 -38.30
C LYS A 730 4.80 17.18 -39.37
N LYS A 731 3.69 17.73 -39.92
CA LYS A 731 3.60 18.76 -40.98
C LYS A 731 3.31 18.29 -42.43
N ARG A 732 3.03 16.99 -42.65
CA ARG A 732 2.56 16.50 -43.97
C ARG A 732 1.33 15.61 -43.77
N ILE A 733 0.34 15.79 -44.63
CA ILE A 733 -0.80 14.90 -44.76
C ILE A 733 -0.41 13.86 -45.82
N GLU A 734 -0.35 12.60 -45.42
CA GLU A 734 -0.15 11.47 -46.33
C GLU A 734 -1.49 10.80 -46.59
N ARG A 735 -1.80 10.48 -47.85
CA ARG A 735 -3.01 9.75 -48.25
C ARG A 735 -2.65 8.32 -48.64
N PHE A 736 -3.42 7.37 -48.16
CA PHE A 736 -3.26 5.97 -48.47
C PHE A 736 -4.58 5.37 -48.93
N SER A 737 -4.49 4.39 -49.83
CA SER A 737 -5.62 3.61 -50.34
C SER A 737 -5.53 2.19 -49.80
N ILE A 738 -6.66 1.59 -49.40
CA ILE A 738 -6.75 0.21 -48.95
C ILE A 738 -7.96 -0.47 -49.60
N GLU A 739 -7.79 -1.69 -50.07
CA GLU A 739 -8.86 -2.51 -50.63
C GLU A 739 -9.90 -2.89 -49.55
N LYS A 740 -11.18 -2.57 -49.77
CA LYS A 740 -12.28 -2.83 -48.84
C LYS A 740 -12.44 -4.30 -48.47
N SER A 741 -12.10 -5.21 -49.38
CA SER A 741 -12.18 -6.63 -49.12
C SER A 741 -11.23 -7.14 -48.04
N LEU A 742 -10.18 -6.38 -47.73
CA LEU A 742 -9.28 -6.62 -46.58
C LEU A 742 -9.69 -5.88 -45.30
N LEU A 743 -10.76 -5.11 -45.32
CA LEU A 743 -11.20 -4.35 -44.14
C LEU A 743 -12.29 -5.13 -43.39
N LYS A 744 -12.16 -5.12 -42.09
CA LYS A 744 -13.19 -5.61 -41.17
C LYS A 744 -13.54 -4.52 -40.18
N ASP A 745 -14.82 -4.44 -39.83
CA ASP A 745 -15.28 -3.57 -38.73
C ASP A 745 -14.57 -3.94 -37.42
N PHE A 746 -14.06 -2.93 -36.71
CA PHE A 746 -13.28 -3.12 -35.50
C PHE A 746 -13.85 -2.24 -34.39
N TYR A 747 -14.14 -2.87 -33.25
CA TYR A 747 -14.64 -2.19 -32.07
C TYR A 747 -13.54 -1.99 -31.03
N GLN A 748 -13.30 -0.74 -30.68
CA GLN A 748 -12.37 -0.37 -29.61
C GLN A 748 -12.78 0.96 -28.97
N THR A 749 -13.15 0.92 -27.70
CA THR A 749 -13.54 2.11 -26.92
C THR A 749 -12.76 2.09 -25.58
N PRO A 750 -12.20 3.21 -25.12
CA PRO A 750 -11.53 3.28 -23.82
C PRO A 750 -12.46 2.85 -22.66
N PRO A 751 -11.94 2.19 -21.59
CA PRO A 751 -12.77 1.73 -20.47
C PRO A 751 -13.67 2.79 -19.85
N LYS A 752 -13.18 4.04 -19.72
CA LYS A 752 -13.93 5.17 -19.18
C LYS A 752 -15.13 5.62 -20.03
N VAL A 753 -15.19 5.18 -21.28
CA VAL A 753 -16.24 5.52 -22.26
C VAL A 753 -17.08 4.29 -22.63
N GLN A 754 -16.75 3.13 -22.07
CA GLN A 754 -17.53 1.91 -22.25
C GLN A 754 -18.93 2.08 -21.65
N GLY A 755 -19.93 1.66 -22.41
CA GLY A 755 -21.32 1.76 -21.99
C GLY A 755 -21.71 0.69 -20.96
N ARG A 756 -23.02 0.57 -20.76
CA ARG A 756 -23.67 -0.48 -19.95
C ARG A 756 -24.00 -1.69 -20.83
N SER A 757 -24.42 -2.77 -20.18
CA SER A 757 -25.10 -3.87 -20.88
C SER A 757 -26.31 -3.39 -21.70
N TYR A 758 -26.65 -4.15 -22.72
CA TYR A 758 -27.75 -3.85 -23.64
C TYR A 758 -27.58 -2.55 -24.46
N MET A 759 -26.35 -2.16 -24.75
CA MET A 759 -26.07 -1.01 -25.61
C MET A 759 -25.69 -1.49 -27.03
N PRO A 760 -26.06 -0.68 -28.09
CA PRO A 760 -25.60 -0.98 -29.41
C PRO A 760 -24.10 -0.82 -29.55
N LEU A 761 -23.46 -1.78 -30.22
CA LEU A 761 -22.03 -1.72 -30.52
C LEU A 761 -21.81 -1.08 -31.90
N ILE A 762 -21.01 0.01 -31.90
CA ILE A 762 -20.70 0.76 -33.13
C ILE A 762 -19.20 0.65 -33.43
N ALA A 763 -18.84 0.08 -34.57
CA ALA A 763 -17.46 0.03 -35.01
C ALA A 763 -16.96 1.45 -35.35
N ASN A 764 -15.98 1.92 -34.56
CA ASN A 764 -15.34 3.23 -34.75
C ASN A 764 -14.08 3.18 -35.61
N LYS A 765 -13.62 1.96 -35.95
CA LYS A 765 -12.41 1.72 -36.74
C LYS A 765 -12.64 0.61 -37.77
N TYR A 766 -11.77 0.58 -38.75
CA TYR A 766 -11.49 -0.62 -39.55
C TYR A 766 -10.16 -1.23 -39.10
N VAL A 767 -10.07 -2.58 -39.22
CA VAL A 767 -8.78 -3.28 -39.14
C VAL A 767 -8.45 -3.87 -40.53
N ILE A 768 -7.20 -3.65 -40.96
CA ILE A 768 -6.69 -4.33 -42.17
C ILE A 768 -6.46 -5.80 -41.83
N PHE A 769 -7.22 -6.72 -42.44
CA PHE A 769 -7.26 -8.13 -42.08
C PHE A 769 -6.68 -8.98 -43.26
N PRO A 770 -5.35 -9.16 -43.28
CA PRO A 770 -4.67 -9.87 -44.40
C PRO A 770 -4.77 -11.39 -44.24
N TYR A 771 -5.94 -11.91 -43.88
CA TYR A 771 -6.17 -13.34 -43.64
C TYR A 771 -7.40 -13.84 -44.43
N LYS A 772 -7.31 -15.07 -44.90
CA LYS A 772 -8.43 -15.81 -45.52
C LYS A 772 -8.53 -17.19 -44.87
N ASN A 773 -9.71 -17.53 -44.33
CA ASN A 773 -9.93 -18.79 -43.62
C ASN A 773 -8.91 -19.02 -42.47
N GLY A 774 -8.53 -17.96 -41.75
CA GLY A 774 -7.56 -18.00 -40.64
C GLY A 774 -6.08 -18.16 -41.08
N LYS A 775 -5.79 -18.20 -42.38
CA LYS A 775 -4.43 -18.24 -42.92
C LYS A 775 -4.04 -16.88 -43.46
N ILE A 776 -2.77 -16.48 -43.24
CA ILE A 776 -2.22 -15.25 -43.82
C ILE A 776 -2.24 -15.36 -45.36
N ILE A 777 -2.60 -14.27 -46.04
CA ILE A 777 -2.52 -14.18 -47.49
C ILE A 777 -1.04 -14.07 -47.87
N ASP A 778 -0.56 -14.91 -48.81
CA ASP A 778 0.82 -14.90 -49.24
C ASP A 778 1.18 -13.66 -50.05
N TYR A 779 2.49 -13.33 -50.09
CA TYR A 779 3.00 -12.12 -50.74
C TYR A 779 2.57 -11.98 -52.19
N ASN A 780 2.64 -13.05 -53.00
CA ASN A 780 2.28 -12.98 -54.42
C ASN A 780 0.79 -12.68 -54.63
N THR A 781 -0.06 -13.27 -53.78
CA THR A 781 -1.51 -12.97 -53.79
C THR A 781 -1.80 -11.54 -53.32
N MET A 782 -1.02 -11.00 -52.33
CA MET A 782 -1.13 -9.60 -51.87
C MET A 782 -0.72 -8.66 -53.00
N GLU A 783 0.36 -8.94 -53.73
CA GLU A 783 0.86 -8.12 -54.84
C GLU A 783 -0.13 -8.10 -56.04
N ASP A 784 -0.72 -9.25 -56.38
CA ASP A 784 -1.67 -9.37 -57.51
C ASP A 784 -3.04 -8.75 -57.21
N LYS A 785 -3.61 -9.00 -56.01
CA LYS A 785 -5.00 -8.65 -55.69
C LYS A 785 -5.20 -7.48 -54.80
N TYR A 786 -4.17 -7.06 -54.03
CA TYR A 786 -4.27 -6.04 -53.02
C TYR A 786 -3.06 -5.08 -53.06
N PRO A 787 -2.72 -4.52 -54.24
CA PRO A 787 -1.51 -3.75 -54.45
C PRO A 787 -1.48 -2.47 -53.59
N ASN A 788 -2.63 -1.81 -53.36
CA ASN A 788 -2.67 -0.58 -52.51
C ASN A 788 -2.36 -0.91 -51.04
N THR A 789 -2.90 -1.99 -50.53
CA THR A 789 -2.61 -2.43 -49.13
C THR A 789 -1.15 -2.87 -48.98
N LEU A 790 -0.58 -3.56 -50.00
CA LEU A 790 0.84 -3.94 -50.01
C LEU A 790 1.74 -2.71 -50.05
N GLU A 791 1.41 -1.69 -50.83
CA GLU A 791 2.12 -0.39 -50.86
C GLU A 791 2.07 0.28 -49.51
N TYR A 792 0.89 0.36 -48.87
CA TYR A 792 0.74 0.90 -47.53
C TYR A 792 1.60 0.13 -46.52
N PHE A 793 1.59 -1.18 -46.49
CA PHE A 793 2.42 -1.99 -45.61
C PHE A 793 3.91 -1.78 -45.88
N THR A 794 4.32 -1.65 -47.13
CA THR A 794 5.72 -1.39 -47.52
C THR A 794 6.20 -0.04 -46.99
N ASN A 795 5.35 0.98 -47.08
CA ASN A 795 5.64 2.33 -46.50
C ASN A 795 5.77 2.33 -44.95
N HIS A 796 5.16 1.34 -44.28
CA HIS A 796 5.22 1.16 -42.83
C HIS A 796 6.01 -0.11 -42.42
N LYS A 797 6.85 -0.65 -43.31
CA LYS A 797 7.56 -1.93 -43.10
C LYS A 797 8.40 -1.93 -41.80
N GLN A 798 9.07 -0.83 -41.50
CA GLN A 798 9.88 -0.69 -40.29
C GLN A 798 9.05 -0.87 -38.98
N ASP A 799 7.79 -0.47 -38.99
CA ASP A 799 6.89 -0.52 -37.84
C ASP A 799 6.28 -1.90 -37.63
N ILE A 800 6.19 -2.71 -38.69
CA ILE A 800 5.52 -4.02 -38.63
C ILE A 800 6.46 -5.21 -38.85
N LEU A 801 7.75 -4.97 -39.11
CA LEU A 801 8.71 -6.05 -39.36
C LEU A 801 8.96 -6.89 -38.09
N PRO A 802 8.83 -8.24 -38.15
CA PRO A 802 9.13 -9.13 -37.03
C PRO A 802 10.61 -9.15 -36.65
N LYS A 803 10.91 -9.43 -35.38
CA LYS A 803 12.29 -9.59 -34.89
C LYS A 803 13.08 -10.66 -35.62
N VAL A 804 12.44 -11.77 -35.96
CA VAL A 804 13.04 -12.88 -36.74
C VAL A 804 13.44 -12.48 -38.16
N MET A 805 12.94 -11.35 -38.68
CA MET A 805 13.27 -10.77 -39.96
C MET A 805 14.03 -9.45 -39.83
N GLY A 806 14.64 -9.17 -38.65
CA GLY A 806 15.42 -7.96 -38.39
C GLY A 806 14.63 -6.74 -37.92
N GLY A 807 13.37 -6.88 -37.54
CA GLY A 807 12.50 -5.82 -37.03
C GLY A 807 12.49 -5.75 -35.49
N LYS A 808 11.44 -5.11 -34.94
CA LYS A 808 11.29 -4.89 -33.49
C LYS A 808 10.10 -5.66 -32.88
N ARG A 809 9.21 -6.17 -33.69
CA ARG A 809 7.92 -6.73 -33.27
C ARG A 809 8.01 -8.24 -32.97
N ASP A 810 7.50 -8.66 -31.84
CA ASP A 810 7.35 -10.08 -31.52
C ASP A 810 6.16 -10.65 -32.27
N VAL A 811 6.42 -11.64 -33.10
CA VAL A 811 5.42 -12.33 -33.92
C VAL A 811 5.55 -13.84 -33.71
N GLN A 812 4.47 -14.46 -33.29
CA GLN A 812 4.42 -15.92 -33.11
C GLN A 812 4.26 -16.62 -34.45
N TYR A 813 5.15 -17.57 -34.78
CA TYR A 813 5.12 -18.36 -36.04
C TYR A 813 5.05 -17.49 -37.30
N CYS A 814 6.13 -16.73 -37.55
CA CYS A 814 6.19 -15.78 -38.66
C CYS A 814 6.26 -16.50 -40.01
N VAL A 815 5.24 -16.27 -40.86
CA VAL A 815 5.16 -16.74 -42.27
C VAL A 815 5.38 -15.54 -43.21
N GLU A 816 4.63 -14.44 -42.98
CA GLU A 816 4.73 -13.21 -43.76
C GLU A 816 5.03 -12.05 -42.84
N TRP A 817 5.81 -11.07 -43.29
CA TRP A 817 6.26 -9.92 -42.46
C TRP A 817 5.13 -8.98 -42.05
N TYR A 818 3.98 -9.00 -42.70
CA TYR A 818 2.80 -8.19 -42.39
C TYR A 818 1.74 -8.95 -41.56
N GLN A 819 2.04 -10.14 -41.06
CA GLN A 819 1.09 -10.85 -40.19
C GLN A 819 0.95 -10.22 -38.80
N TYR A 820 -0.11 -10.52 -38.08
CA TYR A 820 -0.33 -10.09 -36.71
C TYR A 820 0.67 -10.71 -35.73
N GLY A 821 0.85 -10.08 -34.58
CA GLY A 821 1.73 -10.59 -33.54
C GLY A 821 1.29 -11.95 -33.00
N ARG A 822 -0.01 -12.19 -32.91
CA ARG A 822 -0.59 -13.47 -32.52
C ARG A 822 -1.75 -13.86 -33.44
N THR A 823 -2.00 -15.18 -33.58
CA THR A 823 -2.98 -15.73 -34.51
C THR A 823 -4.30 -16.18 -33.89
N GLN A 824 -4.54 -15.78 -32.64
CA GLN A 824 -5.80 -16.07 -31.95
C GLN A 824 -7.00 -15.34 -32.59
N PHE A 825 -8.17 -15.92 -32.53
CA PHE A 825 -9.45 -15.33 -32.96
C PHE A 825 -9.54 -14.99 -34.47
N LEU A 826 -8.73 -15.58 -35.32
CA LEU A 826 -8.73 -15.30 -36.73
C LEU A 826 -9.83 -16.07 -37.49
N LYS A 827 -10.18 -17.30 -37.06
CA LYS A 827 -11.20 -18.15 -37.63
C LYS A 827 -12.58 -17.90 -37.06
N GLU A 828 -12.64 -17.73 -35.74
CA GLU A 828 -13.87 -17.68 -34.95
C GLU A 828 -14.55 -16.29 -34.96
N SER A 829 -13.94 -15.33 -35.65
CA SER A 829 -14.43 -13.92 -35.62
C SER A 829 -15.79 -13.69 -36.29
N ASN A 830 -16.22 -14.57 -37.21
CA ASN A 830 -17.39 -14.34 -38.07
C ASN A 830 -18.68 -15.00 -37.56
N VAL A 831 -18.96 -14.88 -36.26
CA VAL A 831 -20.18 -15.36 -35.59
C VAL A 831 -20.79 -14.28 -34.69
N ASP A 832 -22.09 -14.41 -34.46
CA ASP A 832 -22.75 -13.59 -33.42
C ASP A 832 -22.19 -13.97 -32.05
N LYS A 833 -21.91 -12.98 -31.21
CA LYS A 833 -21.21 -13.18 -29.94
C LYS A 833 -21.57 -12.08 -28.92
N ILE A 834 -21.29 -12.29 -27.66
CA ILE A 834 -21.34 -11.25 -26.64
C ILE A 834 -19.93 -10.65 -26.48
N ILE A 835 -19.83 -9.34 -26.46
CA ILE A 835 -18.59 -8.61 -26.23
C ILE A 835 -18.65 -7.96 -24.85
N VAL A 836 -17.55 -8.08 -24.08
CA VAL A 836 -17.34 -7.40 -22.77
C VAL A 836 -15.93 -6.83 -22.73
N GLY A 837 -15.76 -5.65 -22.11
CA GLY A 837 -14.42 -5.07 -21.87
C GLY A 837 -13.64 -5.86 -20.83
N VAL A 838 -12.32 -5.96 -20.98
CA VAL A 838 -11.44 -6.58 -19.97
C VAL A 838 -11.49 -5.80 -18.64
N MET A 839 -11.76 -4.51 -18.68
CA MET A 839 -11.92 -3.66 -17.49
C MET A 839 -13.24 -2.89 -17.56
N THR A 840 -14.09 -3.05 -16.55
CA THR A 840 -15.40 -2.39 -16.45
C THR A 840 -15.68 -1.95 -15.00
N ASN A 841 -16.59 -1.02 -14.80
CA ASN A 841 -17.08 -0.62 -13.46
C ASN A 841 -18.59 -0.88 -13.28
N GLN A 842 -19.19 -1.56 -14.23
CA GLN A 842 -20.59 -2.00 -14.22
C GLN A 842 -20.76 -3.09 -15.28
N PRO A 843 -21.85 -3.88 -15.26
CA PRO A 843 -22.12 -4.86 -16.30
C PRO A 843 -22.09 -4.25 -17.70
N ASN A 844 -21.31 -4.81 -18.59
CA ASN A 844 -21.09 -4.30 -19.94
C ASN A 844 -21.06 -5.44 -20.98
N PHE A 845 -22.06 -6.32 -20.92
CA PHE A 845 -22.22 -7.43 -21.84
C PHE A 845 -23.15 -7.02 -22.98
N ASN A 846 -22.64 -7.01 -24.24
CA ASN A 846 -23.37 -6.52 -25.40
C ASN A 846 -23.29 -7.52 -26.56
N ILE A 847 -24.45 -7.85 -27.16
CA ILE A 847 -24.53 -8.77 -28.30
C ILE A 847 -24.02 -8.07 -29.55
N ASP A 848 -23.04 -8.68 -30.24
CA ASP A 848 -22.53 -8.27 -31.54
C ASP A 848 -23.18 -9.10 -32.66
N ARG A 849 -24.13 -8.49 -33.38
CA ARG A 849 -24.76 -9.05 -34.58
C ARG A 849 -24.02 -8.66 -35.85
N LYS A 850 -23.12 -7.66 -35.77
CA LYS A 850 -22.33 -7.17 -36.92
C LYS A 850 -21.06 -7.99 -37.14
N ARG A 851 -20.75 -8.94 -36.24
CA ARG A 851 -19.60 -9.84 -36.33
C ARG A 851 -18.26 -9.08 -36.39
N MET A 852 -18.17 -8.00 -35.58
CA MET A 852 -17.00 -7.15 -35.56
C MET A 852 -15.79 -7.87 -34.94
N LEU A 853 -14.59 -7.44 -35.33
CA LEU A 853 -13.36 -7.78 -34.61
C LEU A 853 -13.16 -6.86 -33.41
N ILE A 854 -12.46 -7.39 -32.41
CA ILE A 854 -12.17 -6.69 -31.14
C ILE A 854 -10.68 -6.81 -30.81
N ALA A 855 -10.16 -5.82 -30.05
CA ALA A 855 -8.78 -5.82 -29.58
C ALA A 855 -8.58 -6.82 -28.44
N SER A 856 -7.45 -7.53 -28.45
CA SER A 856 -6.93 -8.27 -27.30
C SER A 856 -5.93 -7.43 -26.53
N GLY A 857 -5.79 -7.72 -25.23
CA GLY A 857 -4.67 -7.33 -24.38
C GLY A 857 -4.87 -6.05 -23.57
N GLY A 858 -4.34 -6.11 -22.36
CA GLY A 858 -4.36 -5.04 -21.38
C GLY A 858 -5.76 -4.57 -20.97
N THR A 859 -5.82 -3.46 -20.24
CA THR A 859 -7.07 -2.87 -19.72
C THR A 859 -8.01 -2.32 -20.80
N ALA A 860 -7.51 -2.08 -22.03
CA ALA A 860 -8.28 -1.61 -23.18
C ALA A 860 -8.72 -2.75 -24.13
N GLY A 861 -8.51 -3.99 -23.75
CA GLY A 861 -8.90 -5.18 -24.51
C GLY A 861 -10.36 -5.58 -24.28
N TYR A 862 -10.79 -6.56 -25.06
CA TYR A 862 -12.13 -7.13 -25.02
C TYR A 862 -12.08 -8.66 -25.03
N ILE A 863 -13.10 -9.27 -24.43
CA ILE A 863 -13.39 -10.70 -24.50
C ILE A 863 -14.64 -10.89 -25.35
N ALA A 864 -14.64 -11.90 -26.21
CA ALA A 864 -15.83 -12.38 -26.89
C ALA A 864 -16.29 -13.70 -26.25
N LEU A 865 -17.59 -13.79 -25.98
CA LEU A 865 -18.24 -15.01 -25.52
C LEU A 865 -19.02 -15.58 -26.72
N MET A 866 -18.54 -16.69 -27.26
CA MET A 866 -19.16 -17.36 -28.40
C MET A 866 -20.07 -18.49 -27.90
N LYS A 867 -21.31 -18.51 -28.35
CA LYS A 867 -22.24 -19.59 -28.04
C LYS A 867 -21.74 -20.94 -28.55
N LYS A 868 -21.77 -21.98 -27.73
CA LYS A 868 -21.53 -23.36 -28.16
C LYS A 868 -22.71 -23.90 -29.00
N GLU A 869 -22.42 -24.70 -30.02
CA GLU A 869 -23.45 -25.23 -30.94
C GLU A 869 -24.48 -26.08 -30.21
N ASP A 870 -24.08 -26.87 -29.24
CA ASP A 870 -24.91 -27.77 -28.42
C ASP A 870 -25.61 -27.08 -27.24
N SER A 871 -25.38 -25.79 -26.99
CA SER A 871 -26.02 -25.06 -25.93
C SER A 871 -27.50 -24.82 -26.21
N PRO A 872 -28.41 -25.18 -25.27
CA PRO A 872 -29.85 -24.89 -25.42
C PRO A 872 -30.21 -23.40 -25.23
N TYR A 873 -29.28 -22.62 -24.67
CA TYR A 873 -29.51 -21.21 -24.30
C TYR A 873 -29.22 -20.28 -25.49
N SER A 874 -30.04 -19.23 -25.61
CA SER A 874 -29.81 -18.17 -26.58
C SER A 874 -28.79 -17.14 -26.06
N LEU A 875 -28.17 -16.36 -26.97
CA LEU A 875 -27.27 -15.27 -26.60
C LEU A 875 -27.97 -14.22 -25.73
N GLU A 876 -29.27 -14.00 -25.98
CA GLU A 876 -30.07 -13.06 -25.18
C GLU A 876 -30.20 -13.49 -23.71
N TYR A 877 -30.45 -14.78 -23.45
CA TYR A 877 -30.51 -15.33 -22.09
C TYR A 877 -29.14 -15.23 -21.40
N ILE A 878 -28.07 -15.60 -22.11
CA ILE A 878 -26.70 -15.56 -21.59
C ILE A 878 -26.30 -14.11 -21.27
N GLN A 879 -26.59 -13.15 -22.17
CA GLN A 879 -26.36 -11.72 -21.93
C GLN A 879 -27.10 -11.24 -20.68
N ALA A 880 -28.37 -11.61 -20.57
CA ALA A 880 -29.23 -11.19 -19.48
C ALA A 880 -28.72 -11.72 -18.12
N TRP A 881 -28.32 -12.99 -18.07
CA TRP A 881 -27.74 -13.61 -16.87
C TRP A 881 -26.43 -12.95 -16.46
N LEU A 882 -25.50 -12.74 -17.39
CA LEU A 882 -24.21 -12.08 -17.14
C LEU A 882 -24.36 -10.60 -16.72
N SER A 883 -25.49 -9.98 -17.11
CA SER A 883 -25.80 -8.59 -16.74
C SER A 883 -26.58 -8.46 -15.44
N HIS A 884 -26.98 -9.57 -14.83
CA HIS A 884 -27.73 -9.58 -13.58
C HIS A 884 -26.82 -9.21 -12.39
N SER A 885 -27.37 -8.54 -11.38
CA SER A 885 -26.63 -8.07 -10.19
C SER A 885 -25.88 -9.17 -9.46
N PHE A 886 -26.46 -10.36 -9.35
CA PHE A 886 -25.80 -11.52 -8.74
C PHE A 886 -24.49 -11.88 -9.45
N THR A 887 -24.53 -12.01 -10.77
CA THR A 887 -23.34 -12.35 -11.59
C THR A 887 -22.32 -11.21 -11.57
N ASP A 888 -22.77 -9.97 -11.59
CA ASP A 888 -21.92 -8.80 -11.49
C ASP A 888 -21.14 -8.76 -10.17
N MET A 889 -21.81 -9.02 -9.04
CA MET A 889 -21.17 -9.10 -7.73
C MET A 889 -20.13 -10.23 -7.65
N ILE A 890 -20.37 -11.34 -8.37
CA ILE A 890 -19.36 -12.41 -8.50
C ILE A 890 -18.12 -11.87 -9.20
N PHE A 891 -18.29 -11.23 -10.38
CA PHE A 891 -17.16 -10.63 -11.11
C PHE A 891 -16.40 -9.59 -10.29
N GLN A 892 -17.09 -8.72 -9.55
CA GLN A 892 -16.47 -7.75 -8.65
C GLN A 892 -15.69 -8.43 -7.52
N THR A 893 -16.13 -9.58 -7.04
CA THR A 893 -15.48 -10.32 -5.94
C THR A 893 -14.24 -11.07 -6.40
N ILE A 894 -14.29 -11.75 -7.57
CA ILE A 894 -13.18 -12.56 -8.08
C ILE A 894 -12.25 -11.80 -9.04
N GLY A 895 -12.69 -10.66 -9.58
CA GLY A 895 -11.89 -9.78 -10.43
C GLY A 895 -10.88 -8.96 -9.64
N SER A 896 -9.79 -8.56 -10.32
CA SER A 896 -8.88 -7.58 -9.75
C SER A 896 -9.53 -6.21 -9.72
N SER A 897 -9.62 -5.60 -8.54
CA SER A 897 -10.22 -4.28 -8.34
C SER A 897 -9.22 -3.15 -8.65
N PHE A 898 -9.75 -2.01 -9.13
CA PHE A 898 -8.99 -0.80 -9.45
C PHE A 898 -9.74 0.45 -8.96
N GLU A 899 -9.03 1.58 -8.89
CA GLU A 899 -9.60 2.88 -8.52
C GLU A 899 -10.82 3.24 -9.38
N GLY A 900 -11.86 3.80 -8.76
CA GLY A 900 -13.13 4.18 -9.42
C GLY A 900 -14.05 2.98 -9.67
N ASP A 901 -14.02 2.00 -8.80
CA ASP A 901 -14.86 0.78 -8.80
C ASP A 901 -14.71 -0.08 -10.07
N PHE A 902 -13.59 0.09 -10.78
CA PHE A 902 -13.27 -0.78 -11.92
C PHE A 902 -12.81 -2.15 -11.44
N TYR A 903 -13.21 -3.19 -12.19
CA TYR A 903 -12.77 -4.57 -12.00
C TYR A 903 -12.48 -5.23 -13.34
N THR A 904 -11.66 -6.28 -13.31
CA THR A 904 -11.25 -6.98 -14.53
C THR A 904 -12.10 -8.18 -14.82
N HIS A 905 -12.27 -8.44 -16.13
CA HIS A 905 -12.72 -9.71 -16.69
C HIS A 905 -11.53 -10.43 -17.32
N GLY A 906 -11.29 -11.68 -16.96
CA GLY A 906 -10.32 -12.57 -17.61
C GLY A 906 -11.04 -13.77 -18.21
N THR A 907 -10.53 -14.35 -19.32
CA THR A 907 -11.16 -15.54 -19.91
C THR A 907 -11.26 -16.71 -18.95
N SER A 908 -10.28 -16.88 -18.05
CA SER A 908 -10.29 -17.92 -17.02
C SER A 908 -11.32 -17.69 -15.90
N MET A 909 -11.83 -16.47 -15.72
CA MET A 909 -12.84 -16.20 -14.69
C MET A 909 -14.20 -16.82 -15.01
N TYR A 910 -14.46 -17.10 -16.28
CA TYR A 910 -15.72 -17.73 -16.69
C TYR A 910 -15.83 -19.19 -16.24
N GLU A 911 -14.71 -19.84 -15.91
CA GLU A 911 -14.65 -21.17 -15.28
C GLU A 911 -15.32 -21.16 -13.88
N ASP A 912 -15.47 -19.99 -13.27
CA ASP A 912 -15.98 -19.81 -11.90
C ASP A 912 -17.37 -19.12 -11.87
N ILE A 913 -18.00 -18.95 -13.05
CA ILE A 913 -19.34 -18.32 -13.14
C ILE A 913 -20.42 -19.40 -13.30
N PRO A 914 -21.32 -19.55 -12.30
CA PRO A 914 -22.46 -20.46 -12.44
C PRO A 914 -23.49 -19.93 -13.44
N LEU A 915 -24.08 -20.80 -14.24
CA LEU A 915 -25.18 -20.52 -15.16
C LEU A 915 -26.50 -21.01 -14.58
N LEU A 916 -27.46 -20.12 -14.38
CA LEU A 916 -28.78 -20.52 -13.88
C LEU A 916 -29.42 -21.53 -14.85
N PRO A 917 -29.64 -22.80 -14.44
CA PRO A 917 -30.19 -23.82 -15.36
C PRO A 917 -31.71 -23.67 -15.51
N ILE A 918 -32.17 -23.85 -16.75
CA ILE A 918 -33.59 -23.89 -17.10
C ILE A 918 -33.97 -25.33 -17.47
N ASP A 919 -34.97 -25.87 -16.78
CA ASP A 919 -35.62 -27.09 -17.21
C ASP A 919 -36.68 -26.75 -18.27
N PHE A 920 -36.37 -27.02 -19.55
CA PHE A 920 -37.27 -26.75 -20.65
C PHE A 920 -38.50 -27.66 -20.70
N SER A 921 -38.56 -28.73 -19.85
CA SER A 921 -39.76 -29.56 -19.69
C SER A 921 -40.75 -28.98 -18.67
N ASP A 922 -40.24 -28.12 -17.76
CA ASP A 922 -41.04 -27.38 -16.80
C ASP A 922 -41.64 -26.12 -17.47
N SER A 923 -42.97 -26.07 -17.55
CA SER A 923 -43.72 -24.98 -18.17
C SER A 923 -43.43 -23.61 -17.55
N TYR A 924 -43.27 -23.54 -16.23
CA TYR A 924 -42.99 -22.31 -15.48
C TYR A 924 -41.58 -21.78 -15.83
N GLN A 925 -40.56 -22.59 -15.76
CA GLN A 925 -39.19 -22.17 -16.07
C GLN A 925 -39.06 -21.81 -17.55
N LYS A 926 -39.71 -22.54 -18.46
CA LYS A 926 -39.71 -22.24 -19.88
C LYS A 926 -40.39 -20.90 -20.16
N GLU A 927 -41.55 -20.63 -19.55
CA GLU A 927 -42.25 -19.34 -19.71
C GLU A 927 -41.36 -18.17 -19.26
N LYS A 928 -40.68 -18.32 -18.09
CA LYS A 928 -39.79 -17.29 -17.60
C LYS A 928 -38.57 -17.06 -18.52
N TYR A 929 -37.98 -18.12 -19.04
CA TYR A 929 -36.92 -18.06 -20.06
C TYR A 929 -37.35 -17.30 -21.29
N ASP A 930 -38.53 -17.69 -21.89
CA ASP A 930 -39.08 -17.05 -23.10
C ASP A 930 -39.35 -15.57 -22.87
N LYS A 931 -39.81 -15.20 -21.68
CA LYS A 931 -40.06 -13.82 -21.29
C LYS A 931 -38.78 -13.00 -21.18
N ILE A 932 -37.71 -13.56 -20.59
CA ILE A 932 -36.39 -12.93 -20.56
C ILE A 932 -35.87 -12.65 -21.97
N VAL A 933 -35.87 -13.68 -22.84
CA VAL A 933 -35.43 -13.57 -24.24
C VAL A 933 -36.25 -12.52 -24.99
N SER A 934 -37.57 -12.51 -24.81
CA SER A 934 -38.45 -11.49 -25.40
C SER A 934 -38.14 -10.07 -24.95
N CYS A 935 -37.84 -9.88 -23.65
CA CYS A 935 -37.44 -8.56 -23.12
C CYS A 935 -36.14 -8.07 -23.75
N VAL A 936 -35.13 -8.93 -23.87
CA VAL A 936 -33.83 -8.56 -24.49
C VAL A 936 -34.03 -8.18 -25.97
N LYS A 937 -34.82 -8.95 -26.75
CA LYS A 937 -35.13 -8.61 -28.14
C LYS A 937 -35.84 -7.25 -28.26
N LYS A 938 -36.80 -6.95 -27.37
CA LYS A 938 -37.44 -5.63 -27.34
C LYS A 938 -36.44 -4.51 -27.00
N ILE A 939 -35.47 -4.75 -26.15
CA ILE A 939 -34.39 -3.79 -25.89
C ILE A 939 -33.55 -3.56 -27.16
N GLU A 940 -33.22 -4.60 -27.91
CA GLU A 940 -32.48 -4.49 -29.18
C GLU A 940 -33.29 -3.64 -30.18
N GLU A 941 -34.62 -3.87 -30.31
CA GLU A 941 -35.52 -3.07 -31.17
C GLU A 941 -35.58 -1.60 -30.74
N ILE A 942 -35.70 -1.33 -29.45
CA ILE A 942 -35.65 0.03 -28.91
C ILE A 942 -34.32 0.72 -29.23
N ASN A 943 -33.20 0.03 -29.10
CA ASN A 943 -31.87 0.56 -29.44
C ASN A 943 -31.78 0.94 -30.92
N GLN A 944 -32.31 0.11 -31.83
CA GLN A 944 -32.38 0.42 -33.26
C GLN A 944 -33.21 1.68 -33.56
N GLN A 945 -34.32 1.86 -32.86
CA GLN A 945 -35.15 3.08 -32.97
C GLN A 945 -34.39 4.32 -32.45
N ILE A 946 -33.61 4.19 -31.36
CA ILE A 946 -32.78 5.27 -30.84
C ILE A 946 -31.67 5.65 -31.86
N GLU A 947 -31.05 4.67 -32.49
CA GLU A 947 -29.99 4.89 -33.49
C GLU A 947 -30.54 5.55 -34.78
N SER A 948 -31.84 5.34 -35.14
CA SER A 948 -32.43 5.99 -36.31
C SER A 948 -32.71 7.49 -36.15
N GLY A 949 -32.48 8.05 -34.95
CA GLY A 949 -32.64 9.46 -34.64
C GLY A 949 -34.03 9.79 -34.09
N LEU A 950 -34.14 10.07 -32.81
CA LEU A 950 -35.37 10.45 -32.10
C LEU A 950 -35.26 11.86 -31.53
N ASN A 951 -36.39 12.52 -31.40
CA ASN A 951 -36.39 13.79 -30.67
C ASN A 951 -36.20 13.54 -29.15
N SER A 952 -35.89 14.60 -28.40
CA SER A 952 -35.53 14.50 -26.97
C SER A 952 -36.63 13.90 -26.08
N LYS A 953 -37.90 14.05 -26.42
CA LYS A 953 -39.03 13.47 -25.66
C LYS A 953 -39.19 11.98 -25.96
N GLU A 954 -39.12 11.62 -27.22
CA GLU A 954 -39.12 10.21 -27.67
C GLU A 954 -37.94 9.43 -27.13
N LEU A 955 -36.75 10.01 -27.14
CA LEU A 955 -35.56 9.40 -26.57
C LEU A 955 -35.78 9.07 -25.09
N LYS A 956 -36.18 10.03 -24.27
CA LYS A 956 -36.47 9.80 -22.83
C LYS A 956 -37.54 8.73 -22.61
N PHE A 957 -38.58 8.70 -23.47
CA PHE A 957 -39.61 7.66 -23.38
C PHE A 957 -39.05 6.27 -23.68
N ARG A 958 -38.27 6.12 -24.76
CA ARG A 958 -37.63 4.84 -25.13
C ARG A 958 -36.63 4.36 -24.08
N GLU A 959 -35.83 5.25 -23.51
CA GLU A 959 -34.95 4.91 -22.39
C GLU A 959 -35.74 4.42 -21.17
N LYS A 960 -36.88 5.02 -20.84
CA LYS A 960 -37.75 4.55 -19.76
C LYS A 960 -38.30 3.15 -20.05
N GLN A 961 -38.74 2.88 -21.30
CA GLN A 961 -39.20 1.54 -21.72
C GLN A 961 -38.06 0.51 -21.59
N LYS A 962 -36.86 0.85 -22.06
CA LYS A 962 -35.67 0.00 -21.94
C LYS A 962 -35.39 -0.36 -20.49
N ASN A 963 -35.37 0.62 -19.58
CA ASN A 963 -35.12 0.38 -18.17
C ASN A 963 -36.22 -0.49 -17.52
N ALA A 964 -37.48 -0.35 -17.92
CA ALA A 964 -38.56 -1.21 -17.45
C ALA A 964 -38.36 -2.68 -17.89
N HIS A 965 -37.89 -2.93 -19.12
CA HIS A 965 -37.53 -4.30 -19.55
C HIS A 965 -36.35 -4.87 -18.78
N ILE A 966 -35.32 -4.06 -18.48
CA ILE A 966 -34.18 -4.48 -17.66
C ILE A 966 -34.63 -4.84 -16.23
N SER A 967 -35.47 -4.00 -15.61
CA SER A 967 -36.02 -4.31 -14.27
C SER A 967 -36.79 -5.64 -14.27
N ASN A 968 -37.68 -5.85 -15.28
CA ASN A 968 -38.43 -7.09 -15.39
C ASN A 968 -37.54 -8.34 -15.60
N ILE A 969 -36.44 -8.22 -16.34
CA ILE A 969 -35.44 -9.29 -16.49
C ILE A 969 -34.84 -9.64 -15.11
N ASN A 970 -34.42 -8.65 -14.34
CA ASN A 970 -33.83 -8.84 -13.01
C ASN A 970 -34.83 -9.49 -12.03
N GLU A 971 -36.05 -9.01 -11.98
CA GLU A 971 -37.13 -9.59 -11.15
C GLU A 971 -37.35 -11.08 -11.48
N ILE A 972 -37.36 -11.44 -12.78
CA ILE A 972 -37.57 -12.82 -13.22
C ILE A 972 -36.39 -13.71 -12.79
N PHE A 973 -35.13 -13.21 -12.85
CA PHE A 973 -33.99 -13.97 -12.38
C PHE A 973 -34.01 -14.15 -10.85
N ASP A 974 -34.36 -13.11 -10.09
CA ASP A 974 -34.51 -13.22 -8.64
C ASP A 974 -35.55 -14.27 -8.25
N GLU A 975 -36.73 -14.28 -8.94
CA GLU A 975 -37.78 -15.30 -8.76
C GLU A 975 -37.26 -16.72 -9.08
N LEU A 976 -36.53 -16.87 -10.18
CA LEU A 976 -36.00 -18.17 -10.60
C LEU A 976 -34.89 -18.68 -9.65
N ILE A 977 -34.02 -17.81 -9.14
CA ILE A 977 -33.00 -18.16 -8.12
C ILE A 977 -33.69 -18.65 -6.87
N GLN A 978 -34.67 -17.87 -6.37
CA GLN A 978 -35.45 -18.26 -5.19
C GLN A 978 -36.18 -19.59 -5.39
N PHE A 979 -36.84 -19.80 -6.53
CA PHE A 979 -37.50 -21.04 -6.90
C PHE A 979 -36.53 -22.26 -6.85
N LYS A 980 -35.28 -22.08 -7.35
CA LYS A 980 -34.24 -23.13 -7.31
C LYS A 980 -33.78 -23.45 -5.89
N VAL A 981 -33.65 -22.42 -5.04
CA VAL A 981 -33.28 -22.60 -3.64
C VAL A 981 -34.36 -23.35 -2.86
N GLU A 982 -35.63 -22.95 -3.04
CA GLU A 982 -36.78 -23.56 -2.33
C GLU A 982 -37.02 -25.03 -2.73
N ASN A 983 -36.95 -25.36 -4.04
CA ASN A 983 -37.21 -26.70 -4.54
C ASN A 983 -36.06 -27.71 -4.36
N LYS A 984 -34.91 -27.31 -3.83
CA LYS A 984 -33.80 -28.23 -3.48
C LYS A 984 -33.59 -28.34 -1.97
N SER A 985 -34.27 -27.55 -1.17
CA SER A 985 -34.34 -27.71 0.29
C SER A 985 -35.35 -28.78 0.74
N GLU A 986 -36.12 -29.33 -0.21
CA GLU A 986 -36.89 -30.57 -0.07
C GLU A 986 -36.11 -31.81 -0.65
#